data_a5c77e87b3ab57ab58f9f6beab33c716
#
_entry.id   a5c77e87b3ab57ab58f9f6beab33c716
#
_cell.length_a   1.000
_cell.length_b   1.000
_cell.length_c   1.000
_cell.angle_alpha   90.00
_cell.angle_beta   90.00
_cell.angle_gamma   90.00
#
_symmetry.space_group_name_H-M   'P 1'
#
loop_
_entity.id
_entity.type
_entity.pdbx_description
1 polymer ?
#
loop_
_entity_poly.entity_id
_entity_poly.type
_entity_poly.pdbx_seq_one_letter_code
_entity_poly.pdbx_strand_id
1 'polypeptide(L)'
;MASSQSMPPLKGSSLFAAPAANGVFSQGALVSVLLPLPVDTAYDYLVPEGDGLRAGDIVEVPLGRRFEVGVVWGAGAGDVPPAKLKEVVHKLDVPPVPDVLRRFIDWAAAYTLQPPGSLLRIAVNPARRWVPPAPVTAITASGASLAARGLKATPAREKLLAVAARGQFPTAAALARAADVSGGVIKDMVAAGVLAIIPAAQVSVFDALNPDAAPPVLDTAQSAAAADLRGRVGAGFSVSVLEGVTGSGKTEVYLEAVAAALAAGKQVLVLVPEIALTAQTLARFAKRFGGVPALWHSDLNYKARRETWAGTATGDARVVVGARSALFLPFTDLGLIVVDEEHESAFKQEDGVIYHARDMAVVRAREGGIPIVLASATPSLETVMNVRDKRYADVRLPQRYGAAAMPRISIVDMKATPPEKAAWGRSWLAPPLVNAVNRALDAGEQSLLFLNRRGYAPLTLCRACGHRLHCPRCTAWLVEHRLTRQLQCHHCGFSARLPESCSSCGAKDSFVACGPGIERVAEEAAARWPDAVVRAVASDTLERPSAVQELVNDILEHRIDILVGTQVLAKGHHFPGLTVVGVVDADLGLSGWDLRAAERTHQLMQQVAGRAGRADKPGHVYLQTHDPRHPVMEALVSGDGAAFIDSEIASRDILGMPPFGRLAALILSGPDEIAVIAAGKALAAQAPQGDGIEVLGPAPAFMALLRGRHRHRLLLKTRRNIAPQPLVRAWLEAVKIPSSVRVQIDIDPYSFS
;
A
#
# COMPACT_ATOMS: atom_id res chain seq x y z
N MET A 1 5.14 -33.14 21.84
CA MET A 1 3.67 -33.25 21.66
C MET A 1 3.04 -32.00 22.30
N ALA A 2 2.85 -30.96 21.54
CA ALA A 2 2.14 -29.75 21.98
C ALA A 2 1.04 -29.52 20.94
N SER A 3 -0.18 -29.73 21.40
CA SER A 3 -1.42 -29.67 20.66
C SER A 3 -1.56 -28.34 19.92
N SER A 4 -1.86 -28.45 18.64
CA SER A 4 -2.43 -27.40 17.80
C SER A 4 -3.74 -26.91 18.44
N GLN A 5 -3.67 -25.92 19.30
CA GLN A 5 -4.86 -25.17 19.67
C GLN A 5 -5.22 -24.27 18.47
N SER A 6 -6.06 -24.85 17.60
CA SER A 6 -6.92 -24.09 16.72
C SER A 6 -7.63 -23.02 17.57
N MET A 7 -7.60 -21.76 17.14
CA MET A 7 -8.54 -20.77 17.66
C MET A 7 -9.93 -21.39 17.65
N PRO A 8 -10.70 -21.32 18.75
CA PRO A 8 -12.06 -21.78 18.73
C PRO A 8 -12.78 -21.07 17.58
N PRO A 9 -13.60 -21.78 16.79
CA PRO A 9 -14.45 -21.14 15.82
C PRO A 9 -15.29 -20.13 16.61
N LEU A 10 -15.21 -18.87 16.20
CA LEU A 10 -16.14 -17.85 16.67
C LEU A 10 -17.53 -18.43 16.40
N LYS A 11 -18.24 -18.84 17.46
CA LYS A 11 -19.67 -19.09 17.41
C LYS A 11 -20.38 -17.73 17.25
N GLY A 12 -20.21 -17.16 16.09
CA GLY A 12 -21.07 -16.19 15.51
C GLY A 12 -21.86 -16.97 14.48
N SER A 13 -23.16 -17.03 14.63
CA SER A 13 -24.11 -17.58 13.67
C SER A 13 -23.56 -17.42 12.25
N SER A 14 -23.36 -18.55 11.55
CA SER A 14 -23.14 -18.52 10.11
C SER A 14 -24.31 -17.70 9.55
N LEU A 15 -24.01 -16.50 9.09
CA LEU A 15 -25.00 -15.60 8.48
C LEU A 15 -25.67 -16.22 7.26
N PHE A 16 -25.29 -17.45 6.88
CA PHE A 16 -25.71 -18.03 5.60
C PHE A 16 -25.96 -19.55 5.71
N ALA A 17 -27.15 -19.98 5.28
CA ALA A 17 -27.46 -21.37 5.05
C ALA A 17 -26.61 -21.93 3.91
N ALA A 18 -26.24 -23.22 3.98
CA ALA A 18 -25.45 -23.88 2.95
C ALA A 18 -26.14 -23.80 1.58
N PRO A 19 -25.38 -23.65 0.48
CA PRO A 19 -25.94 -23.65 -0.87
C PRO A 19 -26.60 -25.01 -1.19
N ALA A 20 -27.56 -24.98 -2.15
CA ALA A 20 -28.15 -26.21 -2.69
C ALA A 20 -27.07 -27.13 -3.25
N ALA A 21 -27.33 -28.44 -3.31
CA ALA A 21 -26.35 -29.48 -3.64
C ALA A 21 -25.62 -29.32 -4.99
N ASN A 22 -26.12 -28.50 -5.91
CA ASN A 22 -25.50 -28.13 -7.20
C ASN A 22 -24.96 -26.68 -7.26
N GLY A 23 -25.03 -25.93 -6.15
CA GLY A 23 -24.53 -24.55 -6.07
C GLY A 23 -25.30 -23.50 -6.89
N VAL A 24 -26.42 -23.89 -7.51
CA VAL A 24 -27.25 -22.99 -8.32
C VAL A 24 -28.58 -22.75 -7.59
N PHE A 25 -28.97 -21.48 -7.46
CA PHE A 25 -30.28 -21.05 -6.99
C PHE A 25 -31.21 -20.93 -8.19
N SER A 26 -32.28 -21.75 -8.22
CA SER A 26 -33.26 -21.75 -9.29
C SER A 26 -34.23 -20.58 -9.18
N GLN A 27 -34.99 -20.32 -10.27
CA GLN A 27 -36.05 -19.30 -10.31
C GLN A 27 -36.95 -19.35 -9.08
N GLY A 28 -37.27 -18.22 -8.51
CA GLY A 28 -38.11 -18.08 -7.31
C GLY A 28 -37.40 -18.43 -6.00
N ALA A 29 -36.18 -18.95 -6.04
CA ALA A 29 -35.41 -19.19 -4.82
C ALA A 29 -35.01 -17.87 -4.16
N LEU A 30 -34.88 -17.88 -2.84
CA LEU A 30 -34.42 -16.73 -2.07
C LEU A 30 -32.89 -16.71 -1.96
N VAL A 31 -32.29 -15.60 -2.38
CA VAL A 31 -30.84 -15.38 -2.30
C VAL A 31 -30.53 -14.15 -1.45
N SER A 32 -29.45 -14.20 -0.69
CA SER A 32 -28.90 -13.04 -0.02
C SER A 32 -27.92 -12.33 -0.94
N VAL A 33 -28.03 -11.03 -1.08
CA VAL A 33 -27.16 -10.17 -1.89
C VAL A 33 -26.46 -9.16 -0.99
N LEU A 34 -25.15 -9.24 -0.90
CA LEU A 34 -24.33 -8.25 -0.19
C LEU A 34 -24.09 -7.04 -1.11
N LEU A 35 -24.46 -5.85 -0.61
CA LEU A 35 -24.28 -4.60 -1.33
C LEU A 35 -22.97 -3.93 -0.94
N PRO A 36 -22.26 -3.26 -1.87
CA PRO A 36 -21.01 -2.53 -1.59
C PRO A 36 -21.29 -1.15 -0.94
N LEU A 37 -22.05 -1.18 0.12
CA LEU A 37 -22.47 -0.07 0.98
C LEU A 37 -22.03 -0.36 2.42
N PRO A 38 -21.97 0.64 3.30
CA PRO A 38 -21.65 0.42 4.72
C PRO A 38 -22.81 -0.25 5.48
N VAL A 39 -23.12 -1.49 5.08
CA VAL A 39 -24.18 -2.32 5.64
C VAL A 39 -23.60 -3.57 6.28
N ASP A 40 -24.18 -3.97 7.40
CA ASP A 40 -23.71 -5.10 8.21
C ASP A 40 -24.24 -6.45 7.70
N THR A 41 -25.35 -6.43 6.92
CA THR A 41 -26.05 -7.62 6.48
C THR A 41 -26.31 -7.61 4.98
N ALA A 42 -26.39 -8.78 4.36
CA ALA A 42 -26.90 -8.95 3.01
C ALA A 42 -28.43 -8.79 2.99
N TYR A 43 -28.98 -8.42 1.84
CA TYR A 43 -30.42 -8.27 1.62
C TYR A 43 -30.98 -9.44 0.83
N ASP A 44 -32.20 -9.86 1.17
CA ASP A 44 -32.90 -10.95 0.49
C ASP A 44 -33.59 -10.49 -0.80
N TYR A 45 -33.37 -11.25 -1.87
CA TYR A 45 -34.00 -11.08 -3.20
C TYR A 45 -34.44 -12.41 -3.77
N LEU A 46 -35.41 -12.39 -4.68
CA LEU A 46 -35.83 -13.55 -5.45
C LEU A 46 -34.98 -13.71 -6.71
N VAL A 47 -34.68 -14.94 -7.06
CA VAL A 47 -34.00 -15.29 -8.32
C VAL A 47 -35.01 -15.12 -9.47
N PRO A 48 -34.69 -14.30 -10.51
CA PRO A 48 -35.55 -14.07 -11.65
C PRO A 48 -35.64 -15.30 -12.56
N GLU A 49 -36.50 -15.24 -13.58
CA GLU A 49 -36.54 -16.22 -14.66
C GLU A 49 -35.20 -16.25 -15.43
N GLY A 50 -34.68 -17.45 -15.72
CA GLY A 50 -33.44 -17.65 -16.46
C GLY A 50 -32.56 -18.77 -15.91
N ASP A 51 -31.25 -18.70 -16.21
CA ASP A 51 -30.27 -19.76 -15.92
C ASP A 51 -29.93 -19.96 -14.42
N GLY A 52 -30.64 -19.25 -13.54
CA GLY A 52 -30.38 -19.26 -12.11
C GLY A 52 -29.15 -18.44 -11.70
N LEU A 53 -28.93 -18.35 -10.39
CA LEU A 53 -27.81 -17.60 -9.80
C LEU A 53 -26.92 -18.52 -8.98
N ARG A 54 -25.65 -18.13 -8.84
CA ARG A 54 -24.66 -18.79 -7.99
C ARG A 54 -24.09 -17.83 -6.97
N ALA A 55 -23.65 -18.32 -5.85
CA ALA A 55 -22.90 -17.53 -4.91
C ALA A 55 -21.60 -16.98 -5.57
N GLY A 56 -21.39 -15.69 -5.44
CA GLY A 56 -20.33 -14.94 -6.13
C GLY A 56 -20.80 -14.20 -7.38
N ASP A 57 -21.95 -14.53 -7.98
CA ASP A 57 -22.48 -13.80 -9.12
C ASP A 57 -22.69 -12.32 -8.78
N ILE A 58 -22.26 -11.47 -9.70
CA ILE A 58 -22.46 -10.02 -9.58
C ILE A 58 -23.78 -9.66 -10.24
N VAL A 59 -24.66 -9.04 -9.49
CA VAL A 59 -26.04 -8.79 -9.90
C VAL A 59 -26.42 -7.34 -9.69
N GLU A 60 -27.37 -6.85 -10.49
CA GLU A 60 -28.05 -5.59 -10.25
C GLU A 60 -29.36 -5.86 -9.51
N VAL A 61 -29.60 -5.10 -8.43
CA VAL A 61 -30.79 -5.25 -7.58
C VAL A 61 -31.45 -3.91 -7.28
N PRO A 62 -32.77 -3.87 -7.11
CA PRO A 62 -33.46 -2.64 -6.72
C PRO A 62 -33.28 -2.35 -5.22
N LEU A 63 -32.80 -1.14 -4.90
CA LEU A 63 -32.66 -0.64 -3.53
C LEU A 63 -33.45 0.68 -3.38
N GLY A 64 -34.64 0.61 -2.82
CA GLY A 64 -35.55 1.76 -2.75
C GLY A 64 -36.00 2.19 -4.15
N ARG A 65 -35.59 3.42 -4.57
CA ARG A 65 -35.90 4.00 -5.89
C ARG A 65 -34.73 3.90 -6.89
N ARG A 66 -33.63 3.31 -6.49
CA ARG A 66 -32.42 3.18 -7.31
C ARG A 66 -32.04 1.72 -7.50
N PHE A 67 -31.16 1.45 -8.46
CA PHE A 67 -30.52 0.17 -8.64
C PHE A 67 -29.11 0.21 -8.07
N GLU A 68 -28.68 -0.91 -7.52
CA GLU A 68 -27.32 -1.08 -7.00
C GLU A 68 -26.74 -2.41 -7.48
N VAL A 69 -25.43 -2.42 -7.71
CA VAL A 69 -24.70 -3.64 -8.02
C VAL A 69 -24.30 -4.30 -6.71
N GLY A 70 -24.63 -5.57 -6.56
CA GLY A 70 -24.27 -6.39 -5.41
C GLY A 70 -23.71 -7.75 -5.81
N VAL A 71 -23.40 -8.57 -4.85
CA VAL A 71 -22.89 -9.91 -5.04
C VAL A 71 -23.79 -10.90 -4.33
N VAL A 72 -24.21 -11.95 -5.02
CA VAL A 72 -24.93 -13.09 -4.40
C VAL A 72 -24.01 -13.72 -3.37
N TRP A 73 -24.38 -13.62 -2.08
CA TRP A 73 -23.54 -14.08 -0.98
C TRP A 73 -23.85 -15.50 -0.57
N GLY A 74 -25.14 -15.88 -0.65
CA GLY A 74 -25.62 -17.21 -0.31
C GLY A 74 -27.14 -17.33 -0.42
N ALA A 75 -27.72 -18.32 0.27
CA ALA A 75 -29.16 -18.43 0.41
C ALA A 75 -29.72 -17.28 1.25
N GLY A 76 -30.92 -16.82 0.96
CA GLY A 76 -31.60 -15.79 1.73
C GLY A 76 -31.99 -16.28 3.13
N ALA A 77 -32.03 -15.35 4.09
CA ALA A 77 -32.38 -15.63 5.48
C ALA A 77 -33.90 -15.86 5.67
N GLY A 78 -34.73 -15.29 4.80
CA GLY A 78 -36.18 -15.41 4.86
C GLY A 78 -36.84 -14.48 5.88
N ASP A 79 -36.11 -13.48 6.38
CA ASP A 79 -36.61 -12.54 7.40
C ASP A 79 -37.48 -11.44 6.80
N VAL A 80 -37.56 -11.34 5.45
CA VAL A 80 -38.32 -10.31 4.76
C VAL A 80 -39.72 -10.85 4.39
N PRO A 81 -40.79 -10.16 4.74
CA PRO A 81 -42.15 -10.57 4.33
C PRO A 81 -42.26 -10.73 2.80
N PRO A 82 -42.91 -11.78 2.28
CA PRO A 82 -43.01 -12.07 0.83
C PRO A 82 -43.47 -10.88 -0.01
N ALA A 83 -44.41 -10.07 0.49
CA ALA A 83 -44.92 -8.88 -0.21
C ALA A 83 -43.90 -7.76 -0.39
N LYS A 84 -42.76 -7.79 0.31
CA LYS A 84 -41.69 -6.80 0.23
C LYS A 84 -40.47 -7.32 -0.53
N LEU A 85 -40.43 -8.63 -0.83
CA LEU A 85 -39.37 -9.22 -1.62
C LEU A 85 -39.39 -8.68 -3.03
N LYS A 86 -38.21 -8.37 -3.56
CA LYS A 86 -37.98 -7.93 -4.94
C LYS A 86 -37.12 -8.95 -5.65
N GLU A 87 -37.22 -8.96 -6.96
CA GLU A 87 -36.36 -9.80 -7.80
C GLU A 87 -35.04 -9.13 -8.13
N VAL A 88 -34.00 -9.92 -8.33
CA VAL A 88 -32.78 -9.50 -8.98
C VAL A 88 -33.12 -9.03 -10.40
N VAL A 89 -32.61 -7.89 -10.85
CA VAL A 89 -32.92 -7.32 -12.16
C VAL A 89 -32.24 -8.11 -13.26
N HIS A 90 -30.93 -8.28 -13.15
CA HIS A 90 -30.14 -9.10 -14.05
C HIS A 90 -28.79 -9.45 -13.43
N LYS A 91 -28.20 -10.53 -13.95
CA LYS A 91 -26.80 -10.90 -13.67
C LYS A 91 -25.89 -10.14 -14.63
N LEU A 92 -24.81 -9.56 -14.12
CA LEU A 92 -23.78 -8.94 -14.96
C LEU A 92 -22.94 -10.02 -15.66
N ASP A 93 -22.59 -9.76 -16.90
CA ASP A 93 -21.70 -10.64 -17.68
C ASP A 93 -20.24 -10.40 -17.31
N VAL A 94 -19.90 -10.82 -16.09
CA VAL A 94 -18.55 -10.75 -15.50
C VAL A 94 -18.29 -12.04 -14.72
N PRO A 95 -17.02 -12.44 -14.55
CA PRO A 95 -16.69 -13.56 -13.69
C PRO A 95 -17.19 -13.35 -12.25
N PRO A 96 -17.66 -14.40 -11.58
CA PRO A 96 -18.15 -14.32 -10.21
C PRO A 96 -17.01 -14.00 -9.24
N VAL A 97 -17.35 -13.38 -8.11
CA VAL A 97 -16.42 -13.18 -6.99
C VAL A 97 -16.05 -14.55 -6.42
N PRO A 98 -14.75 -14.93 -6.42
CA PRO A 98 -14.31 -16.23 -5.96
C PRO A 98 -14.67 -16.50 -4.50
N ASP A 99 -14.94 -17.76 -4.15
CA ASP A 99 -15.30 -18.18 -2.81
C ASP A 99 -14.24 -17.82 -1.77
N VAL A 100 -12.97 -18.01 -2.09
CA VAL A 100 -11.85 -17.60 -1.23
C VAL A 100 -11.90 -16.11 -0.89
N LEU A 101 -12.25 -15.27 -1.86
CA LEU A 101 -12.37 -13.83 -1.63
C LEU A 101 -13.59 -13.49 -0.77
N ARG A 102 -14.71 -14.16 -0.94
CA ARG A 102 -15.91 -13.97 -0.10
C ARG A 102 -15.62 -14.34 1.35
N ARG A 103 -15.04 -15.52 1.61
CA ARG A 103 -14.61 -15.93 2.96
C ARG A 103 -13.62 -14.97 3.57
N PHE A 104 -12.65 -14.49 2.77
CA PHE A 104 -11.70 -13.49 3.24
C PHE A 104 -12.39 -12.17 3.63
N ILE A 105 -13.36 -11.69 2.85
CA ILE A 105 -14.14 -10.49 3.17
C ILE A 105 -14.92 -10.69 4.49
N ASP A 106 -15.59 -11.83 4.67
CA ASP A 106 -16.34 -12.12 5.90
C ASP A 106 -15.41 -12.15 7.12
N TRP A 107 -14.26 -12.84 6.99
CA TRP A 107 -13.28 -12.88 8.06
C TRP A 107 -12.73 -11.49 8.40
N ALA A 108 -12.36 -10.72 7.38
CA ALA A 108 -11.80 -9.38 7.56
C ALA A 108 -12.83 -8.41 8.18
N ALA A 109 -14.11 -8.50 7.78
CA ALA A 109 -15.20 -7.73 8.36
C ALA A 109 -15.38 -8.04 9.85
N ALA A 110 -15.44 -9.32 10.20
CA ALA A 110 -15.57 -9.75 11.59
C ALA A 110 -14.36 -9.35 12.44
N TYR A 111 -13.16 -9.46 11.89
CA TYR A 111 -11.91 -9.12 12.58
C TYR A 111 -11.75 -7.63 12.82
N THR A 112 -12.03 -6.81 11.80
CA THR A 112 -11.87 -5.34 11.87
C THR A 112 -13.07 -4.63 12.48
N LEU A 113 -14.16 -5.35 12.77
CA LEU A 113 -15.45 -4.80 13.20
C LEU A 113 -16.00 -3.76 12.21
N GLN A 114 -15.77 -4.00 10.92
CA GLN A 114 -16.25 -3.15 9.84
C GLN A 114 -17.40 -3.83 9.09
N PRO A 115 -18.35 -3.06 8.55
CA PRO A 115 -19.41 -3.62 7.72
C PRO A 115 -18.86 -4.41 6.52
N PRO A 116 -19.29 -5.65 6.28
CA PRO A 116 -18.80 -6.46 5.16
C PRO A 116 -19.06 -5.80 3.79
N GLY A 117 -20.15 -5.05 3.64
CA GLY A 117 -20.40 -4.28 2.42
C GLY A 117 -19.36 -3.20 2.16
N SER A 118 -18.72 -2.63 3.19
CA SER A 118 -17.61 -1.68 3.04
C SER A 118 -16.36 -2.35 2.46
N LEU A 119 -16.06 -3.59 2.88
CA LEU A 119 -14.94 -4.37 2.32
C LEU A 119 -15.28 -4.85 0.90
N LEU A 120 -16.49 -5.32 0.66
CA LEU A 120 -16.96 -5.71 -0.68
C LEU A 120 -16.79 -4.55 -1.67
N ARG A 121 -17.06 -3.32 -1.24
CA ARG A 121 -16.86 -2.14 -2.08
C ARG A 121 -15.43 -2.03 -2.64
N ILE A 122 -14.42 -2.40 -1.87
CA ILE A 122 -13.02 -2.39 -2.33
C ILE A 122 -12.84 -3.41 -3.46
N ALA A 123 -13.45 -4.59 -3.32
CA ALA A 123 -13.35 -5.70 -4.27
C ALA A 123 -14.08 -5.45 -5.59
N VAL A 124 -15.30 -4.87 -5.55
CA VAL A 124 -16.20 -4.81 -6.73
C VAL A 124 -16.42 -3.41 -7.29
N ASN A 125 -15.78 -2.37 -6.75
CA ASN A 125 -15.99 -1.00 -7.23
C ASN A 125 -15.78 -0.84 -8.76
N PRO A 126 -14.82 -1.50 -9.42
CA PRO A 126 -14.70 -1.46 -10.87
C PRO A 126 -15.86 -2.13 -11.62
N ALA A 127 -16.47 -3.17 -11.05
CA ALA A 127 -17.61 -3.88 -11.64
C ALA A 127 -18.91 -3.07 -11.58
N ARG A 128 -19.06 -2.13 -10.65
CA ARG A 128 -20.29 -1.31 -10.51
C ARG A 128 -20.65 -0.47 -11.75
N ARG A 129 -19.69 -0.21 -12.60
CA ARG A 129 -19.88 0.49 -13.89
C ARG A 129 -19.34 -0.37 -15.02
N TRP A 130 -19.60 -1.66 -14.93
CA TRP A 130 -19.17 -2.59 -15.96
C TRP A 130 -19.87 -2.29 -17.27
N VAL A 131 -19.08 -2.12 -18.31
CA VAL A 131 -19.54 -2.12 -19.70
C VAL A 131 -18.78 -3.28 -20.34
N PRO A 132 -19.46 -4.30 -20.87
CA PRO A 132 -18.78 -5.36 -21.59
C PRO A 132 -17.82 -4.76 -22.62
N PRO A 133 -16.61 -5.27 -22.75
CA PRO A 133 -15.71 -4.83 -23.80
C PRO A 133 -16.44 -5.06 -25.16
N ALA A 134 -16.33 -4.09 -26.05
CA ALA A 134 -16.87 -4.29 -27.40
C ALA A 134 -16.24 -5.57 -27.98
N PRO A 135 -17.05 -6.43 -28.64
CA PRO A 135 -16.53 -7.63 -29.25
C PRO A 135 -15.37 -7.26 -30.18
N VAL A 136 -14.21 -7.85 -29.94
CA VAL A 136 -13.06 -7.63 -30.82
C VAL A 136 -13.37 -8.36 -32.11
N THR A 137 -13.36 -7.62 -33.20
CA THR A 137 -13.56 -8.18 -34.53
C THR A 137 -12.31 -8.05 -35.35
N ALA A 138 -12.07 -9.00 -36.19
CA ALA A 138 -11.01 -8.94 -37.19
C ALA A 138 -11.55 -9.03 -38.60
N ILE A 139 -10.84 -8.46 -39.52
CA ILE A 139 -11.16 -8.53 -40.97
C ILE A 139 -10.28 -9.59 -41.60
N THR A 140 -10.89 -10.51 -42.31
CA THR A 140 -10.21 -11.58 -43.08
C THR A 140 -10.88 -11.79 -44.42
N ALA A 141 -10.27 -12.57 -45.31
CA ALA A 141 -10.94 -12.97 -46.55
C ALA A 141 -12.08 -13.94 -46.26
N SER A 142 -13.24 -13.73 -46.86
CA SER A 142 -14.42 -14.62 -46.68
C SER A 142 -14.32 -15.92 -47.50
N GLY A 143 -13.34 -16.05 -48.35
CA GLY A 143 -13.22 -17.13 -49.35
C GLY A 143 -13.99 -16.85 -50.64
N ALA A 144 -14.78 -15.80 -50.70
CA ALA A 144 -15.53 -15.43 -51.93
C ALA A 144 -14.61 -14.67 -52.93
N SER A 145 -14.73 -14.99 -54.22
CA SER A 145 -14.02 -14.27 -55.27
C SER A 145 -14.65 -12.90 -55.56
N LEU A 146 -13.88 -11.95 -56.07
CA LEU A 146 -14.39 -10.63 -56.46
C LEU A 146 -15.53 -10.76 -57.49
N ALA A 147 -15.35 -11.63 -58.49
CA ALA A 147 -16.37 -11.86 -59.55
C ALA A 147 -17.67 -12.45 -59.01
N ALA A 148 -17.60 -13.41 -58.04
CA ALA A 148 -18.79 -14.00 -57.43
C ALA A 148 -19.61 -12.99 -56.64
N ARG A 149 -19.03 -11.85 -56.25
CA ARG A 149 -19.66 -10.76 -55.52
C ARG A 149 -19.87 -9.50 -56.35
N GLY A 150 -19.76 -9.62 -57.67
CA GLY A 150 -20.06 -8.53 -58.63
C GLY A 150 -19.05 -7.36 -58.61
N LEU A 151 -17.87 -7.58 -58.01
CA LEU A 151 -16.83 -6.58 -57.96
C LEU A 151 -15.83 -6.77 -59.13
N LYS A 152 -15.52 -5.65 -59.84
CA LYS A 152 -14.42 -5.65 -60.82
C LYS A 152 -13.08 -5.91 -60.15
N ALA A 153 -12.30 -6.80 -60.69
CA ALA A 153 -10.90 -7.02 -60.33
C ALA A 153 -10.10 -5.75 -60.64
N THR A 154 -9.50 -5.18 -59.63
CA THR A 154 -8.54 -4.07 -59.72
C THR A 154 -7.28 -4.44 -58.96
N PRO A 155 -6.11 -3.91 -59.36
CA PRO A 155 -4.85 -4.24 -58.67
C PRO A 155 -4.93 -4.02 -57.13
N ALA A 156 -5.62 -2.96 -56.68
CA ALA A 156 -5.80 -2.67 -55.29
C ALA A 156 -6.68 -3.72 -54.55
N ARG A 157 -7.76 -4.19 -55.20
CA ARG A 157 -8.66 -5.21 -54.61
C ARG A 157 -8.00 -6.59 -54.58
N GLU A 158 -7.25 -6.94 -55.58
CA GLU A 158 -6.49 -8.22 -55.65
C GLU A 158 -5.41 -8.25 -54.60
N LYS A 159 -4.62 -7.16 -54.49
CA LYS A 159 -3.57 -7.02 -53.46
C LYS A 159 -4.18 -7.11 -52.07
N LEU A 160 -5.30 -6.43 -51.79
CA LEU A 160 -6.01 -6.45 -50.53
C LEU A 160 -6.52 -7.85 -50.20
N LEU A 161 -7.13 -8.56 -51.13
CA LEU A 161 -7.61 -9.93 -50.94
C LEU A 161 -6.50 -10.89 -50.64
N ALA A 162 -5.35 -10.78 -51.36
CA ALA A 162 -4.19 -11.60 -51.13
C ALA A 162 -3.58 -11.41 -49.74
N VAL A 163 -3.59 -10.17 -49.24
CA VAL A 163 -3.10 -9.87 -47.90
C VAL A 163 -4.10 -10.38 -46.83
N ALA A 164 -5.42 -10.14 -47.03
CA ALA A 164 -6.47 -10.59 -46.12
C ALA A 164 -6.59 -12.11 -46.03
N ALA A 165 -6.22 -12.85 -47.08
CA ALA A 165 -6.18 -14.33 -47.08
C ALA A 165 -5.05 -14.91 -46.23
N ARG A 166 -4.03 -14.11 -45.88
CA ARG A 166 -2.86 -14.57 -45.10
C ARG A 166 -3.07 -14.49 -43.59
N GLY A 167 -4.16 -13.84 -43.13
CA GLY A 167 -4.41 -13.69 -41.70
C GLY A 167 -5.61 -12.84 -41.34
N GLN A 168 -5.71 -12.58 -40.05
CA GLN A 168 -6.74 -11.72 -39.45
C GLN A 168 -6.16 -10.36 -39.12
N PHE A 169 -6.88 -9.29 -39.45
CA PHE A 169 -6.44 -7.92 -39.23
C PHE A 169 -7.38 -7.22 -38.23
N PRO A 170 -6.88 -6.67 -37.13
CA PRO A 170 -7.73 -6.13 -36.05
C PRO A 170 -8.52 -4.88 -36.44
N THR A 171 -8.10 -4.16 -37.46
CA THR A 171 -8.79 -2.95 -37.97
C THR A 171 -8.65 -2.81 -39.45
N ALA A 172 -9.62 -2.10 -40.09
CA ALA A 172 -9.52 -1.72 -41.49
C ALA A 172 -8.23 -0.91 -41.79
N ALA A 173 -7.81 -0.06 -40.86
CA ALA A 173 -6.58 0.71 -41.01
C ALA A 173 -5.32 -0.18 -40.97
N ALA A 174 -5.32 -1.25 -40.16
CA ALA A 174 -4.21 -2.21 -40.14
C ALA A 174 -4.12 -2.99 -41.46
N LEU A 175 -5.27 -3.46 -41.97
CA LEU A 175 -5.34 -4.13 -43.27
C LEU A 175 -4.98 -3.20 -44.42
N ALA A 176 -5.44 -1.92 -44.39
CA ALA A 176 -5.08 -0.91 -45.37
C ALA A 176 -3.57 -0.68 -45.46
N ARG A 177 -2.92 -0.53 -44.31
CA ARG A 177 -1.46 -0.37 -44.24
C ARG A 177 -0.71 -1.60 -44.74
N ALA A 178 -1.16 -2.80 -44.33
CA ALA A 178 -0.51 -4.04 -44.73
C ALA A 178 -0.62 -4.31 -46.25
N ALA A 179 -1.74 -3.90 -46.85
CA ALA A 179 -2.00 -4.03 -48.29
C ALA A 179 -1.57 -2.79 -49.09
N ASP A 180 -1.18 -1.70 -48.45
CA ASP A 180 -0.85 -0.43 -49.04
C ASP A 180 -1.97 0.04 -50.03
N VAL A 181 -3.22 0.16 -49.48
CA VAL A 181 -4.43 0.60 -50.21
C VAL A 181 -5.23 1.57 -49.37
N SER A 182 -6.12 2.31 -49.99
CA SER A 182 -7.02 3.24 -49.31
C SER A 182 -8.12 2.50 -48.52
N GLY A 183 -8.53 3.05 -47.35
CA GLY A 183 -9.60 2.47 -46.51
C GLY A 183 -10.96 2.33 -47.19
N GLY A 184 -11.26 3.13 -48.22
CA GLY A 184 -12.50 3.04 -49.00
C GLY A 184 -12.67 1.70 -49.70
N VAL A 185 -11.57 1.13 -50.22
CA VAL A 185 -11.61 -0.17 -50.90
C VAL A 185 -12.01 -1.28 -49.93
N ILE A 186 -11.56 -1.22 -48.67
CA ILE A 186 -11.90 -2.20 -47.64
C ILE A 186 -13.39 -2.16 -47.35
N LYS A 187 -13.97 -0.95 -47.19
CA LYS A 187 -15.38 -0.76 -46.90
C LYS A 187 -16.24 -1.39 -47.97
N ASP A 188 -15.92 -1.16 -49.25
CA ASP A 188 -16.61 -1.74 -50.37
C ASP A 188 -16.55 -3.26 -50.42
N MET A 189 -15.37 -3.82 -50.15
CA MET A 189 -15.15 -5.28 -50.13
C MET A 189 -15.79 -5.98 -48.95
N VAL A 190 -15.92 -5.30 -47.80
CA VAL A 190 -16.70 -5.81 -46.66
C VAL A 190 -18.21 -5.74 -47.00
N ALA A 191 -18.69 -4.64 -47.57
CA ALA A 191 -20.10 -4.51 -47.96
C ALA A 191 -20.51 -5.53 -49.03
N ALA A 192 -19.63 -5.85 -49.96
CA ALA A 192 -19.83 -6.90 -50.97
C ALA A 192 -19.67 -8.34 -50.42
N GLY A 193 -19.21 -8.51 -49.18
CA GLY A 193 -19.01 -9.82 -48.57
C GLY A 193 -17.81 -10.61 -49.11
N VAL A 194 -16.82 -9.94 -49.72
CA VAL A 194 -15.53 -10.53 -50.13
C VAL A 194 -14.55 -10.57 -48.93
N LEU A 195 -14.68 -9.57 -48.06
CA LEU A 195 -14.04 -9.58 -46.72
C LEU A 195 -15.13 -9.83 -45.68
N ALA A 196 -14.80 -10.65 -44.68
CA ALA A 196 -15.66 -10.94 -43.55
C ALA A 196 -15.15 -10.26 -42.29
N ILE A 197 -16.05 -9.71 -41.51
CA ILE A 197 -15.80 -9.31 -40.14
C ILE A 197 -16.13 -10.52 -39.27
N ILE A 198 -15.14 -11.09 -38.66
CA ILE A 198 -15.27 -12.26 -37.79
C ILE A 198 -14.95 -11.88 -36.35
N PRO A 199 -15.55 -12.58 -35.35
CA PRO A 199 -15.06 -12.47 -33.99
C PRO A 199 -13.58 -12.82 -33.94
N ALA A 200 -12.76 -11.93 -33.42
CA ALA A 200 -11.35 -12.17 -33.17
C ALA A 200 -11.15 -12.65 -31.74
N ALA A 201 -10.15 -13.48 -31.55
CA ALA A 201 -9.70 -13.76 -30.20
C ALA A 201 -9.29 -12.42 -29.53
N GLN A 202 -9.79 -12.16 -28.37
CA GLN A 202 -9.44 -10.96 -27.62
C GLN A 202 -7.94 -11.06 -27.29
N VAL A 203 -7.12 -10.22 -27.91
CA VAL A 203 -5.70 -10.14 -27.55
C VAL A 203 -5.64 -9.57 -26.14
N SER A 204 -5.00 -10.33 -25.24
CA SER A 204 -4.80 -9.84 -23.87
C SER A 204 -4.09 -8.50 -23.89
N VAL A 205 -4.58 -7.56 -23.09
CA VAL A 205 -3.93 -6.26 -22.90
C VAL A 205 -2.70 -6.36 -21.99
N PHE A 206 -2.47 -7.55 -21.43
CA PHE A 206 -1.35 -7.84 -20.54
C PHE A 206 -0.23 -8.55 -21.29
N ASP A 207 1.00 -8.23 -20.92
CA ASP A 207 2.16 -8.90 -21.46
C ASP A 207 2.18 -10.39 -21.10
N ALA A 208 2.60 -11.22 -22.04
CA ALA A 208 2.89 -12.61 -21.78
C ALA A 208 4.18 -12.72 -20.93
N LEU A 209 4.03 -13.18 -19.69
CA LEU A 209 5.17 -13.38 -18.80
C LEU A 209 5.72 -14.80 -18.95
N ASN A 210 6.99 -14.90 -19.35
CA ASN A 210 7.67 -16.18 -19.52
C ASN A 210 8.43 -16.56 -18.24
N PRO A 211 8.04 -17.62 -17.50
CA PRO A 211 8.74 -18.06 -16.30
C PRO A 211 10.18 -18.53 -16.58
N ASP A 212 10.47 -18.98 -17.80
CA ASP A 212 11.77 -19.52 -18.21
C ASP A 212 12.69 -18.44 -18.83
N ALA A 213 12.21 -17.20 -18.98
CA ALA A 213 13.05 -16.12 -19.47
C ALA A 213 14.15 -15.77 -18.45
N ALA A 214 15.34 -15.52 -18.96
CA ALA A 214 16.55 -14.99 -18.30
C ALA A 214 16.59 -15.08 -16.75
N PRO A 215 16.82 -16.27 -16.16
CA PRO A 215 16.97 -16.37 -14.70
C PRO A 215 18.19 -15.56 -14.24
N PRO A 216 18.14 -14.90 -13.07
CA PRO A 216 19.25 -14.17 -12.54
C PRO A 216 20.40 -15.12 -12.16
N VAL A 217 21.63 -14.63 -12.21
CA VAL A 217 22.76 -15.34 -11.61
C VAL A 217 22.68 -15.11 -10.09
N LEU A 218 22.32 -16.15 -9.38
CA LEU A 218 22.20 -16.16 -7.93
C LEU A 218 23.48 -16.70 -7.29
N ASP A 219 23.89 -16.11 -6.18
CA ASP A 219 24.93 -16.70 -5.35
C ASP A 219 24.42 -17.94 -4.57
N THR A 220 25.27 -18.59 -3.81
CA THR A 220 24.94 -19.81 -3.09
C THR A 220 23.79 -19.60 -2.08
N ALA A 221 23.82 -18.50 -1.31
CA ALA A 221 22.79 -18.20 -0.32
C ALA A 221 21.46 -17.85 -0.98
N GLN A 222 21.49 -17.04 -2.03
CA GLN A 222 20.32 -16.68 -2.83
C GLN A 222 19.72 -17.92 -3.52
N SER A 223 20.56 -18.80 -4.07
CA SER A 223 20.13 -20.04 -4.72
C SER A 223 19.42 -20.98 -3.75
N ALA A 224 19.97 -21.13 -2.53
CA ALA A 224 19.34 -21.94 -1.48
C ALA A 224 17.98 -21.34 -1.04
N ALA A 225 17.94 -20.02 -0.80
CA ALA A 225 16.72 -19.31 -0.46
C ALA A 225 15.64 -19.41 -1.57
N ALA A 226 16.04 -19.23 -2.83
CA ALA A 226 15.15 -19.36 -3.97
C ALA A 226 14.61 -20.79 -4.12
N ALA A 227 15.45 -21.81 -3.88
CA ALA A 227 15.04 -23.20 -3.91
C ALA A 227 14.01 -23.53 -2.81
N ASP A 228 14.20 -23.04 -1.58
CA ASP A 228 13.25 -23.20 -0.49
C ASP A 228 11.90 -22.54 -0.85
N LEU A 229 11.89 -21.29 -1.30
CA LEU A 229 10.66 -20.59 -1.66
C LEU A 229 9.92 -21.25 -2.84
N ARG A 230 10.65 -21.71 -3.86
CA ARG A 230 10.06 -22.46 -4.99
C ARG A 230 9.41 -23.75 -4.53
N GLY A 231 10.05 -24.50 -3.64
CA GLY A 231 9.53 -25.75 -3.12
C GLY A 231 8.23 -25.62 -2.32
N ARG A 232 7.89 -24.41 -1.86
CA ARG A 232 6.65 -24.13 -1.14
C ARG A 232 5.48 -23.83 -2.06
N VAL A 233 5.74 -23.44 -3.31
CA VAL A 233 4.66 -23.19 -4.30
C VAL A 233 3.93 -24.49 -4.60
N GLY A 234 2.61 -24.50 -4.39
CA GLY A 234 1.78 -25.69 -4.54
C GLY A 234 1.77 -26.67 -3.36
N ALA A 235 2.58 -26.43 -2.31
CA ALA A 235 2.66 -27.29 -1.12
C ALA A 235 1.62 -26.93 -0.03
N GLY A 236 0.70 -26.01 -0.30
CA GLY A 236 -0.30 -25.56 0.64
C GLY A 236 0.09 -24.25 1.36
N PHE A 237 -0.66 -23.92 2.42
CA PHE A 237 -0.42 -22.69 3.17
C PHE A 237 0.89 -22.74 3.96
N SER A 238 1.73 -21.75 3.74
CA SER A 238 2.92 -21.50 4.54
C SER A 238 3.26 -20.01 4.52
N VAL A 239 3.92 -19.53 5.56
CA VAL A 239 4.46 -18.16 5.62
C VAL A 239 5.98 -18.25 5.68
N SER A 240 6.67 -17.64 4.72
CA SER A 240 8.14 -17.53 4.71
C SER A 240 8.54 -16.08 4.92
N VAL A 241 9.48 -15.84 5.83
CA VAL A 241 10.07 -14.53 6.03
C VAL A 241 11.42 -14.51 5.32
N LEU A 242 11.50 -13.75 4.23
CA LEU A 242 12.73 -13.52 3.49
C LEU A 242 13.43 -12.30 4.10
N GLU A 243 14.23 -12.55 5.14
CA GLU A 243 15.03 -11.52 5.79
C GLU A 243 16.37 -11.36 5.07
N GLY A 244 16.74 -10.14 4.71
CA GLY A 244 18.05 -9.92 4.09
C GLY A 244 18.44 -8.45 4.12
N VAL A 245 19.72 -8.19 4.30
CA VAL A 245 20.25 -6.83 4.34
C VAL A 245 19.91 -6.05 3.07
N THR A 246 19.90 -4.73 3.14
CA THR A 246 19.64 -3.89 1.95
C THR A 246 20.66 -4.20 0.85
N GLY A 247 20.20 -4.58 -0.34
CA GLY A 247 21.07 -4.98 -1.44
C GLY A 247 21.47 -6.46 -1.45
N SER A 248 20.84 -7.33 -0.63
CA SER A 248 21.08 -8.78 -0.65
C SER A 248 20.41 -9.52 -1.82
N GLY A 249 19.63 -8.84 -2.66
CA GLY A 249 18.94 -9.48 -3.79
C GLY A 249 17.63 -10.18 -3.42
N LYS A 250 16.94 -9.76 -2.36
CA LYS A 250 15.62 -10.30 -1.97
C LYS A 250 14.64 -10.35 -3.13
N THR A 251 14.62 -9.29 -3.96
CA THR A 251 13.73 -9.22 -5.13
C THR A 251 14.02 -10.35 -6.10
N GLU A 252 15.26 -10.55 -6.46
CA GLU A 252 15.68 -11.61 -7.37
C GLU A 252 15.31 -12.99 -6.83
N VAL A 253 15.43 -13.19 -5.51
CA VAL A 253 15.09 -14.46 -4.85
C VAL A 253 13.58 -14.72 -4.86
N TYR A 254 12.73 -13.74 -4.49
CA TYR A 254 11.30 -14.00 -4.52
C TYR A 254 10.73 -14.05 -5.94
N LEU A 255 11.36 -13.41 -6.94
CA LEU A 255 10.96 -13.55 -8.34
C LEU A 255 11.11 -15.00 -8.84
N GLU A 256 12.00 -15.80 -8.25
CA GLU A 256 12.10 -17.23 -8.55
C GLU A 256 10.88 -18.03 -8.02
N ALA A 257 10.29 -17.63 -6.88
CA ALA A 257 9.01 -18.19 -6.44
C ALA A 257 7.85 -17.73 -7.35
N VAL A 258 7.88 -16.49 -7.83
CA VAL A 258 6.92 -15.99 -8.84
C VAL A 258 7.03 -16.82 -10.13
N ALA A 259 8.25 -17.12 -10.60
CA ALA A 259 8.48 -17.97 -11.77
C ALA A 259 7.87 -19.37 -11.58
N ALA A 260 8.09 -19.98 -10.41
CA ALA A 260 7.51 -21.29 -10.09
C ALA A 260 5.97 -21.27 -10.10
N ALA A 261 5.35 -20.22 -9.55
CA ALA A 261 3.90 -20.07 -9.56
C ALA A 261 3.34 -19.88 -10.99
N LEU A 262 4.03 -19.08 -11.81
CA LEU A 262 3.69 -18.91 -13.24
C LEU A 262 3.82 -20.22 -14.03
N ALA A 263 4.90 -20.96 -13.82
CA ALA A 263 5.12 -22.28 -14.46
C ALA A 263 4.03 -23.29 -14.04
N ALA A 264 3.55 -23.21 -12.79
CA ALA A 264 2.42 -24.02 -12.31
C ALA A 264 1.06 -23.53 -12.81
N GLY A 265 1.00 -22.56 -13.71
CA GLY A 265 -0.24 -22.01 -14.24
C GLY A 265 -0.98 -21.08 -13.29
N LYS A 266 -0.42 -20.67 -12.17
CA LYS A 266 -1.07 -19.86 -11.13
C LYS A 266 -0.91 -18.35 -11.35
N GLN A 267 -1.85 -17.60 -10.74
CA GLN A 267 -1.73 -16.15 -10.61
C GLN A 267 -0.91 -15.77 -9.38
N VAL A 268 -0.28 -14.61 -9.43
CA VAL A 268 0.56 -14.09 -8.34
C VAL A 268 0.16 -12.67 -7.97
N LEU A 269 0.08 -12.39 -6.67
CA LEU A 269 -0.06 -11.06 -6.12
C LEU A 269 1.24 -10.64 -5.44
N VAL A 270 1.81 -9.52 -5.88
CA VAL A 270 2.95 -8.87 -5.21
C VAL A 270 2.47 -7.55 -4.63
N LEU A 271 2.41 -7.48 -3.31
CA LEU A 271 2.10 -6.25 -2.58
C LEU A 271 3.40 -5.47 -2.33
N VAL A 272 3.39 -4.21 -2.72
CA VAL A 272 4.48 -3.28 -2.48
C VAL A 272 3.93 -1.99 -1.86
N PRO A 273 4.73 -1.25 -1.08
CA PRO A 273 4.35 0.11 -0.69
C PRO A 273 4.10 0.97 -1.95
N GLU A 274 3.07 1.82 -1.93
CA GLU A 274 2.64 2.60 -3.11
C GLU A 274 3.80 3.40 -3.76
N ILE A 275 4.69 3.93 -2.92
CA ILE A 275 5.91 4.64 -3.35
C ILE A 275 7.01 3.73 -3.95
N ALA A 276 6.91 2.42 -3.80
CA ALA A 276 7.84 1.45 -4.38
C ALA A 276 7.40 0.93 -5.76
N LEU A 277 6.21 1.33 -6.23
CA LEU A 277 5.73 1.06 -7.60
C LEU A 277 6.47 1.95 -8.62
N THR A 278 7.78 1.75 -8.71
CA THR A 278 8.65 2.56 -9.57
C THR A 278 8.92 1.87 -10.90
N ALA A 279 9.34 2.66 -11.90
CA ALA A 279 9.81 2.13 -13.17
C ALA A 279 10.93 1.08 -13.00
N GLN A 280 11.76 1.23 -11.95
CA GLN A 280 12.84 0.28 -11.63
C GLN A 280 12.30 -1.08 -11.18
N THR A 281 11.22 -1.11 -10.40
CA THR A 281 10.55 -2.37 -10.02
C THR A 281 9.98 -3.06 -11.25
N LEU A 282 9.29 -2.32 -12.13
CA LEU A 282 8.75 -2.86 -13.37
C LEU A 282 9.84 -3.36 -14.31
N ALA A 283 10.96 -2.64 -14.42
CA ALA A 283 12.10 -3.04 -15.23
C ALA A 283 12.72 -4.38 -14.77
N ARG A 284 12.70 -4.67 -13.46
CA ARG A 284 13.13 -5.99 -12.93
C ARG A 284 12.22 -7.11 -13.40
N PHE A 285 10.89 -6.90 -13.38
CA PHE A 285 9.93 -7.87 -13.92
C PHE A 285 10.15 -8.06 -15.43
N ALA A 286 10.26 -6.96 -16.18
CA ALA A 286 10.52 -7.03 -17.63
C ALA A 286 11.81 -7.78 -17.97
N LYS A 287 12.87 -7.50 -17.19
CA LYS A 287 14.17 -8.22 -17.34
C LYS A 287 14.03 -9.71 -17.01
N ARG A 288 13.27 -10.08 -15.97
CA ARG A 288 13.16 -11.47 -15.53
C ARG A 288 12.18 -12.29 -16.35
N PHE A 289 11.07 -11.70 -16.80
CA PHE A 289 9.96 -12.42 -17.44
C PHE A 289 9.67 -12.02 -18.88
N GLY A 290 10.41 -11.06 -19.46
CA GLY A 290 10.18 -10.57 -20.81
C GLY A 290 8.96 -9.65 -20.99
N GLY A 291 8.26 -9.30 -19.92
CA GLY A 291 7.08 -8.44 -19.93
C GLY A 291 6.83 -7.78 -18.57
N VAL A 292 5.94 -6.81 -18.52
CA VAL A 292 5.57 -6.10 -17.29
C VAL A 292 4.31 -6.68 -16.64
N PRO A 293 4.23 -6.72 -15.30
CA PRO A 293 3.04 -7.18 -14.60
C PRO A 293 1.89 -6.17 -14.73
N ALA A 294 0.67 -6.62 -14.51
CA ALA A 294 -0.47 -5.73 -14.32
C ALA A 294 -0.30 -4.90 -13.05
N LEU A 295 -0.74 -3.63 -13.08
CA LEU A 295 -0.59 -2.71 -11.97
C LEU A 295 -1.91 -2.44 -11.26
N TRP A 296 -1.81 -2.18 -9.91
CA TRP A 296 -2.96 -1.79 -9.11
C TRP A 296 -2.59 -0.77 -8.02
N HIS A 297 -2.90 0.51 -8.24
CA HIS A 297 -2.64 1.61 -7.31
C HIS A 297 -3.66 2.75 -7.46
N SER A 298 -3.56 3.77 -6.58
CA SER A 298 -4.49 4.91 -6.53
C SER A 298 -4.53 5.74 -7.80
N ASP A 299 -3.39 5.89 -8.48
CA ASP A 299 -3.22 6.82 -9.62
C ASP A 299 -3.65 6.23 -10.96
N LEU A 300 -4.02 4.94 -10.99
CA LEU A 300 -4.55 4.33 -12.20
C LEU A 300 -5.87 5.00 -12.59
N ASN A 301 -6.00 5.36 -13.87
CA ASN A 301 -7.26 5.82 -14.43
C ASN A 301 -8.33 4.71 -14.40
N TYR A 302 -9.58 5.10 -14.56
CA TYR A 302 -10.71 4.16 -14.45
C TYR A 302 -10.64 3.00 -15.46
N LYS A 303 -10.16 3.26 -16.70
CA LYS A 303 -10.02 2.24 -17.74
C LYS A 303 -9.01 1.17 -17.32
N ALA A 304 -7.80 1.57 -16.93
CA ALA A 304 -6.75 0.66 -16.51
C ALA A 304 -7.16 -0.15 -15.26
N ARG A 305 -7.85 0.48 -14.29
CA ARG A 305 -8.41 -0.23 -13.13
C ARG A 305 -9.40 -1.31 -13.54
N ARG A 306 -10.32 -0.99 -14.46
CA ARG A 306 -11.30 -1.96 -14.95
C ARG A 306 -10.63 -3.10 -15.70
N GLU A 307 -9.65 -2.80 -16.56
CA GLU A 307 -8.89 -3.81 -17.30
C GLU A 307 -8.12 -4.74 -16.35
N THR A 308 -7.38 -4.20 -15.38
CA THR A 308 -6.66 -5.02 -14.39
C THR A 308 -7.63 -5.86 -13.56
N TRP A 309 -8.75 -5.30 -13.10
CA TRP A 309 -9.77 -6.04 -12.35
C TRP A 309 -10.34 -7.19 -13.18
N ALA A 310 -10.73 -6.92 -14.43
CA ALA A 310 -11.25 -7.93 -15.33
C ALA A 310 -10.22 -9.01 -15.62
N GLY A 311 -9.00 -8.63 -16.01
CA GLY A 311 -7.94 -9.58 -16.30
C GLY A 311 -7.55 -10.44 -15.07
N THR A 312 -7.69 -9.89 -13.86
CA THR A 312 -7.52 -10.68 -12.63
C THR A 312 -8.64 -11.71 -12.48
N ALA A 313 -9.89 -11.31 -12.75
CA ALA A 313 -11.07 -12.18 -12.65
C ALA A 313 -11.12 -13.25 -13.75
N THR A 314 -10.58 -13.00 -14.95
CA THR A 314 -10.50 -13.99 -16.05
C THR A 314 -9.25 -14.85 -15.99
N GLY A 315 -8.22 -14.46 -15.23
CA GLY A 315 -6.93 -15.13 -15.18
C GLY A 315 -5.90 -14.61 -16.21
N ASP A 316 -6.27 -13.63 -17.05
CA ASP A 316 -5.38 -13.04 -18.06
C ASP A 316 -4.24 -12.24 -17.42
N ALA A 317 -4.53 -11.51 -16.33
CA ALA A 317 -3.51 -10.85 -15.50
C ALA A 317 -2.83 -11.90 -14.61
N ARG A 318 -1.73 -12.46 -15.08
CA ARG A 318 -1.01 -13.56 -14.41
C ARG A 318 -0.25 -13.09 -13.17
N VAL A 319 0.33 -11.90 -13.22
CA VAL A 319 0.99 -11.24 -12.08
C VAL A 319 0.40 -9.86 -11.91
N VAL A 320 -0.03 -9.55 -10.70
CA VAL A 320 -0.45 -8.21 -10.32
C VAL A 320 0.51 -7.67 -9.28
N VAL A 321 1.12 -6.52 -9.56
CA VAL A 321 1.91 -5.75 -8.59
C VAL A 321 1.08 -4.56 -8.14
N GLY A 322 0.87 -4.42 -6.85
CA GLY A 322 -0.02 -3.38 -6.39
C GLY A 322 0.13 -2.96 -4.95
N ALA A 323 -0.52 -1.85 -4.63
CA ALA A 323 -0.67 -1.35 -3.27
C ALA A 323 -1.67 -2.20 -2.47
N ARG A 324 -1.84 -1.89 -1.19
CA ARG A 324 -2.68 -2.62 -0.21
C ARG A 324 -4.07 -3.04 -0.71
N SER A 325 -4.75 -2.23 -1.55
CA SER A 325 -6.09 -2.55 -2.07
C SER A 325 -6.09 -3.67 -3.13
N ALA A 326 -4.93 -4.00 -3.73
CA ALA A 326 -4.79 -5.14 -4.63
C ALA A 326 -5.13 -6.47 -3.95
N LEU A 327 -5.04 -6.52 -2.62
CA LEU A 327 -5.43 -7.65 -1.82
C LEU A 327 -6.90 -8.08 -2.01
N PHE A 328 -7.78 -7.19 -2.46
CA PHE A 328 -9.20 -7.46 -2.66
C PHE A 328 -9.57 -7.76 -4.12
N LEU A 329 -8.59 -7.89 -5.01
CA LEU A 329 -8.84 -8.26 -6.40
C LEU A 329 -9.37 -9.71 -6.52
N PRO A 330 -10.27 -9.99 -7.49
CA PRO A 330 -10.94 -11.28 -7.62
C PRO A 330 -10.09 -12.31 -8.41
N PHE A 331 -8.93 -12.67 -7.88
CA PHE A 331 -8.09 -13.71 -8.46
C PHE A 331 -8.83 -15.04 -8.53
N THR A 332 -8.89 -15.64 -9.70
CA THR A 332 -9.54 -16.95 -9.95
C THR A 332 -8.66 -18.10 -9.48
N ASP A 333 -7.35 -17.98 -9.66
CA ASP A 333 -6.39 -19.04 -9.35
C ASP A 333 -5.10 -18.50 -8.74
N LEU A 334 -5.24 -17.76 -7.63
CA LEU A 334 -4.10 -17.23 -6.89
C LEU A 334 -3.27 -18.36 -6.29
N GLY A 335 -1.98 -18.41 -6.60
CA GLY A 335 -1.07 -19.45 -6.13
C GLY A 335 0.07 -18.97 -5.23
N LEU A 336 0.32 -17.63 -5.20
CA LEU A 336 1.37 -17.03 -4.38
C LEU A 336 1.02 -15.59 -4.04
N ILE A 337 1.30 -15.21 -2.79
CA ILE A 337 1.32 -13.80 -2.37
C ILE A 337 2.75 -13.45 -1.95
N VAL A 338 3.25 -12.31 -2.40
CA VAL A 338 4.50 -11.70 -1.92
C VAL A 338 4.17 -10.35 -1.30
N VAL A 339 4.72 -10.05 -0.13
CA VAL A 339 4.65 -8.74 0.51
C VAL A 339 6.07 -8.22 0.63
N ASP A 340 6.45 -7.30 -0.23
CA ASP A 340 7.78 -6.69 -0.20
C ASP A 340 7.79 -5.49 0.77
N GLU A 341 8.90 -5.31 1.48
CA GLU A 341 9.05 -4.34 2.57
C GLU A 341 7.92 -4.46 3.62
N GLU A 342 7.67 -5.68 4.13
CA GLU A 342 6.51 -6.02 4.98
C GLU A 342 6.36 -5.14 6.23
N HIS A 343 7.45 -4.55 6.70
CA HIS A 343 7.51 -3.66 7.86
C HIS A 343 6.91 -2.26 7.58
N GLU A 344 6.65 -1.94 6.30
CA GLU A 344 6.24 -0.60 5.93
C GLU A 344 4.87 -0.22 6.51
N SER A 345 4.86 0.91 7.20
CA SER A 345 3.63 1.45 7.80
C SER A 345 2.56 1.82 6.76
N ALA A 346 2.94 2.01 5.49
CA ALA A 346 2.00 2.27 4.40
C ALA A 346 1.04 1.11 4.14
N PHE A 347 1.33 -0.09 4.63
CA PHE A 347 0.38 -1.22 4.59
C PHE A 347 -0.80 -1.07 5.56
N LYS A 348 -0.72 -0.20 6.57
CA LYS A 348 -1.88 0.16 7.40
C LYS A 348 -2.76 1.17 6.67
N GLN A 349 -4.03 0.83 6.47
CA GLN A 349 -5.05 1.75 5.99
C GLN A 349 -5.72 2.40 7.20
N GLU A 350 -5.74 3.73 7.24
CA GLU A 350 -6.28 4.51 8.37
C GLU A 350 -7.60 5.21 8.02
N ASP A 351 -7.92 5.36 6.73
CA ASP A 351 -9.15 5.96 6.23
C ASP A 351 -10.11 4.91 5.66
N GLY A 352 -11.41 5.10 5.91
CA GLY A 352 -12.45 4.18 5.44
C GLY A 352 -12.45 2.88 6.22
N VAL A 353 -12.20 1.76 5.56
CA VAL A 353 -12.01 0.45 6.21
C VAL A 353 -10.59 0.37 6.77
N ILE A 354 -10.47 0.20 8.08
CA ILE A 354 -9.18 0.16 8.75
C ILE A 354 -8.67 -1.28 8.80
N TYR A 355 -7.53 -1.54 8.17
CA TYR A 355 -6.87 -2.84 8.18
C TYR A 355 -5.36 -2.71 7.91
N HIS A 356 -4.60 -3.73 8.26
CA HIS A 356 -3.18 -3.85 7.90
C HIS A 356 -3.01 -4.87 6.77
N ALA A 357 -2.58 -4.43 5.58
CA ALA A 357 -2.56 -5.28 4.39
C ALA A 357 -1.61 -6.48 4.51
N ARG A 358 -0.44 -6.36 5.18
CA ARG A 358 0.44 -7.49 5.47
C ARG A 358 -0.30 -8.60 6.22
N ASP A 359 -0.98 -8.24 7.32
CA ASP A 359 -1.65 -9.22 8.17
C ASP A 359 -2.86 -9.85 7.46
N MET A 360 -3.60 -9.01 6.72
CA MET A 360 -4.69 -9.49 5.86
C MET A 360 -4.20 -10.37 4.72
N ALA A 361 -2.99 -10.14 4.18
CA ALA A 361 -2.39 -10.99 3.15
C ALA A 361 -2.09 -12.40 3.66
N VAL A 362 -1.60 -12.52 4.91
CA VAL A 362 -1.40 -13.82 5.57
C VAL A 362 -2.73 -14.56 5.73
N VAL A 363 -3.79 -13.85 6.12
CA VAL A 363 -5.14 -14.44 6.23
C VAL A 363 -5.65 -14.89 4.87
N ARG A 364 -5.52 -14.05 3.83
CA ARG A 364 -5.97 -14.41 2.48
C ARG A 364 -5.21 -15.61 1.93
N ALA A 365 -3.90 -15.70 2.17
CA ALA A 365 -3.08 -16.85 1.81
C ALA A 365 -3.58 -18.13 2.52
N ARG A 366 -3.90 -18.04 3.82
CA ARG A 366 -4.46 -19.15 4.59
C ARG A 366 -5.82 -19.60 4.04
N GLU A 367 -6.73 -18.66 3.77
CA GLU A 367 -8.05 -18.97 3.21
C GLU A 367 -7.95 -19.60 1.82
N GLY A 368 -6.92 -19.25 1.04
CA GLY A 368 -6.61 -19.83 -0.26
C GLY A 368 -5.79 -21.11 -0.22
N GLY A 369 -5.25 -21.49 0.95
CA GLY A 369 -4.36 -22.65 1.06
C GLY A 369 -3.05 -22.49 0.27
N ILE A 370 -2.53 -21.28 0.16
CA ILE A 370 -1.37 -20.94 -0.68
C ILE A 370 -0.20 -20.35 0.14
N PRO A 371 1.04 -20.43 -0.35
CA PRO A 371 2.20 -19.83 0.29
C PRO A 371 2.17 -18.29 0.21
N ILE A 372 2.78 -17.66 1.21
CA ILE A 372 3.07 -16.22 1.23
C ILE A 372 4.52 -15.98 1.64
N VAL A 373 5.15 -15.02 0.96
CA VAL A 373 6.51 -14.53 1.26
C VAL A 373 6.43 -13.12 1.81
N LEU A 374 6.94 -12.92 3.02
CA LEU A 374 7.13 -11.61 3.64
C LEU A 374 8.60 -11.23 3.49
N ALA A 375 8.91 -10.26 2.64
CA ALA A 375 10.29 -9.83 2.38
C ALA A 375 10.60 -8.52 3.11
N SER A 376 11.72 -8.47 3.83
CA SER A 376 12.15 -7.27 4.55
C SER A 376 13.65 -7.30 4.85
N ALA A 377 14.25 -6.11 4.96
CA ALA A 377 15.58 -5.96 5.57
C ALA A 377 15.50 -5.83 7.10
N THR A 378 14.35 -5.39 7.60
CA THR A 378 14.10 -5.09 9.00
C THR A 378 12.69 -5.55 9.37
N PRO A 379 12.47 -6.87 9.52
CA PRO A 379 11.14 -7.39 9.80
C PRO A 379 10.49 -6.75 11.03
N SER A 380 9.17 -6.63 11.02
CA SER A 380 8.41 -6.13 12.16
C SER A 380 8.54 -7.08 13.36
N LEU A 381 8.38 -6.56 14.57
CA LEU A 381 8.50 -7.39 15.79
C LEU A 381 7.47 -8.52 15.82
N GLU A 382 6.28 -8.32 15.28
CA GLU A 382 5.27 -9.37 15.13
C GLU A 382 5.78 -10.49 14.22
N THR A 383 6.42 -10.13 13.11
CA THR A 383 7.01 -11.09 12.16
C THR A 383 8.16 -11.85 12.81
N VAL A 384 9.08 -11.15 13.49
CA VAL A 384 10.20 -11.75 14.24
C VAL A 384 9.69 -12.75 15.28
N MET A 385 8.66 -12.37 16.05
CA MET A 385 8.10 -13.29 17.06
C MET A 385 7.45 -14.51 16.44
N ASN A 386 6.78 -14.39 15.31
CA ASN A 386 6.21 -15.54 14.61
C ASN A 386 7.29 -16.49 14.04
N VAL A 387 8.45 -15.96 13.64
CA VAL A 387 9.63 -16.77 13.27
C VAL A 387 10.18 -17.49 14.50
N ARG A 388 10.38 -16.79 15.63
CA ARG A 388 10.86 -17.38 16.89
C ARG A 388 9.94 -18.46 17.44
N ASP A 389 8.63 -18.24 17.32
CA ASP A 389 7.58 -19.22 17.68
C ASP A 389 7.47 -20.38 16.66
N LYS A 390 8.30 -20.42 15.61
CA LYS A 390 8.29 -21.41 14.52
C LYS A 390 6.93 -21.50 13.77
N ARG A 391 6.17 -20.41 13.76
CA ARG A 391 4.94 -20.27 12.98
C ARG A 391 5.25 -19.87 11.55
N TYR A 392 6.30 -19.06 11.35
CA TYR A 392 6.81 -18.63 10.06
C TYR A 392 8.18 -19.25 9.81
N ALA A 393 8.43 -19.63 8.56
CA ALA A 393 9.73 -20.14 8.15
C ALA A 393 10.71 -18.97 7.99
N ASP A 394 11.94 -19.21 8.42
CA ASP A 394 13.05 -18.25 8.40
C ASP A 394 13.92 -18.50 7.17
N VAL A 395 13.99 -17.56 6.26
CA VAL A 395 14.82 -17.61 5.04
C VAL A 395 15.72 -16.38 5.03
N ARG A 396 17.04 -16.56 5.18
CA ARG A 396 17.98 -15.46 5.40
C ARG A 396 18.96 -15.22 4.29
N LEU A 397 19.18 -13.94 3.98
CA LEU A 397 20.23 -13.44 3.10
C LEU A 397 21.15 -12.49 3.88
N PRO A 398 22.16 -13.02 4.59
CA PRO A 398 22.92 -12.23 5.56
C PRO A 398 23.90 -11.23 4.94
N GLN A 399 24.21 -11.38 3.65
CA GLN A 399 25.22 -10.57 2.95
C GLN A 399 24.60 -9.76 1.81
N ARG A 400 25.24 -8.65 1.47
CA ARG A 400 24.95 -7.93 0.23
C ARG A 400 25.41 -8.76 -0.98
N TYR A 401 24.68 -8.66 -2.08
CA TYR A 401 25.11 -9.25 -3.35
C TYR A 401 26.41 -8.59 -3.83
N GLY A 402 27.40 -9.41 -4.22
CA GLY A 402 28.73 -8.95 -4.58
C GLY A 402 29.61 -8.59 -3.38
N ALA A 403 30.72 -7.94 -3.61
CA ALA A 403 31.70 -7.58 -2.57
C ALA A 403 31.39 -6.28 -1.81
N ALA A 404 30.20 -5.71 -1.96
CA ALA A 404 29.85 -4.41 -1.39
C ALA A 404 29.80 -4.47 0.15
N ALA A 405 30.69 -3.71 0.82
CA ALA A 405 30.71 -3.59 2.27
C ALA A 405 29.48 -2.83 2.82
N MET A 406 29.09 -3.14 4.06
CA MET A 406 28.11 -2.34 4.77
C MET A 406 28.69 -0.94 5.05
N PRO A 407 27.88 0.13 4.99
CA PRO A 407 28.35 1.47 5.29
C PRO A 407 28.77 1.58 6.75
N ARG A 408 29.78 2.37 7.02
CA ARG A 408 30.17 2.73 8.39
C ARG A 408 29.16 3.75 8.94
N ILE A 409 28.66 3.50 10.16
CA ILE A 409 27.76 4.43 10.84
C ILE A 409 28.53 5.08 12.00
N SER A 410 28.45 6.41 12.10
CA SER A 410 29.07 7.18 13.17
C SER A 410 28.05 8.11 13.83
N ILE A 411 28.04 8.14 15.15
CA ILE A 411 27.26 9.10 15.93
C ILE A 411 28.00 10.44 15.99
N VAL A 412 27.25 11.51 15.81
CA VAL A 412 27.69 12.88 16.07
C VAL A 412 26.90 13.40 17.27
N ASP A 413 27.54 13.47 18.43
CA ASP A 413 26.93 14.01 19.65
C ASP A 413 26.78 15.53 19.52
N MET A 414 25.55 15.99 19.39
CA MET A 414 25.19 17.39 19.19
C MET A 414 25.43 18.26 20.44
N LYS A 415 25.66 17.63 21.61
CA LYS A 415 26.06 18.34 22.83
C LYS A 415 27.55 18.58 22.88
N ALA A 416 28.34 17.59 22.45
CA ALA A 416 29.80 17.64 22.44
C ALA A 416 30.34 18.42 21.23
N THR A 417 29.71 18.27 20.07
CA THR A 417 30.10 18.92 18.81
C THR A 417 28.91 19.64 18.17
N PRO A 418 28.44 20.75 18.77
CA PRO A 418 27.32 21.49 18.24
C PRO A 418 27.64 22.14 16.88
N PRO A 419 26.64 22.43 16.04
CA PRO A 419 26.84 23.21 14.82
C PRO A 419 27.48 24.58 15.11
N GLU A 420 28.40 24.98 14.28
CA GLU A 420 29.05 26.28 14.38
C GLU A 420 28.08 27.42 14.03
N LYS A 421 28.27 28.59 14.69
CA LYS A 421 27.53 29.78 14.30
C LYS A 421 28.07 30.29 12.96
N ALA A 422 27.19 30.45 11.99
CA ALA A 422 27.54 30.90 10.66
C ALA A 422 27.04 32.32 10.39
N ALA A 423 27.64 33.00 9.41
CA ALA A 423 27.25 34.35 9.03
C ALA A 423 25.79 34.49 8.58
N TRP A 424 25.20 33.39 8.04
CA TRP A 424 23.79 33.30 7.65
C TRP A 424 22.84 32.97 8.81
N GLY A 425 23.32 32.79 10.05
CA GLY A 425 22.51 32.54 11.24
C GLY A 425 22.74 31.18 11.87
N ARG A 426 21.63 30.51 12.28
CA ARG A 426 21.69 29.22 12.97
C ARG A 426 22.00 28.09 11.97
N SER A 427 23.03 27.30 12.24
CA SER A 427 23.39 26.10 11.52
C SER A 427 22.76 24.87 12.13
N TRP A 428 22.58 23.84 11.30
CA TRP A 428 22.02 22.52 11.65
C TRP A 428 23.02 21.40 11.47
N LEU A 429 24.06 21.63 10.66
CA LEU A 429 25.09 20.66 10.32
C LEU A 429 26.27 20.79 11.24
N ALA A 430 26.59 19.73 11.99
CA ALA A 430 27.75 19.67 12.88
C ALA A 430 29.05 19.51 12.09
N PRO A 431 30.21 19.99 12.61
CA PRO A 431 31.48 19.95 11.92
C PRO A 431 31.91 18.58 11.36
N PRO A 432 31.70 17.45 12.04
CA PRO A 432 32.05 16.13 11.47
C PRO A 432 31.30 15.80 10.19
N LEU A 433 30.00 16.16 10.11
CA LEU A 433 29.19 15.96 8.92
C LEU A 433 29.59 16.94 7.79
N VAL A 434 29.84 18.21 8.12
CA VAL A 434 30.33 19.22 7.16
C VAL A 434 31.63 18.75 6.51
N ASN A 435 32.58 18.29 7.31
CA ASN A 435 33.87 17.79 6.83
C ASN A 435 33.71 16.52 5.93
N ALA A 436 32.70 15.68 6.21
CA ALA A 436 32.42 14.52 5.39
C ALA A 436 31.85 14.93 4.02
N VAL A 437 30.93 15.90 3.99
CA VAL A 437 30.38 16.43 2.73
C VAL A 437 31.46 17.12 1.91
N ASN A 438 32.35 17.92 2.53
CA ASN A 438 33.50 18.52 1.83
C ASN A 438 34.34 17.46 1.12
N ARG A 439 34.73 16.40 1.83
CA ARG A 439 35.53 15.32 1.24
C ARG A 439 34.81 14.61 0.08
N ALA A 440 33.47 14.42 0.19
CA ALA A 440 32.70 13.82 -0.89
C ALA A 440 32.67 14.72 -2.12
N LEU A 441 32.45 16.02 -1.95
CA LEU A 441 32.49 17.01 -3.05
C LEU A 441 33.87 17.06 -3.72
N ASP A 442 34.95 17.11 -2.92
CA ASP A 442 36.33 17.09 -3.44
C ASP A 442 36.62 15.81 -4.25
N ALA A 443 35.97 14.71 -3.92
CA ALA A 443 36.08 13.43 -4.63
C ALA A 443 35.11 13.28 -5.82
N GLY A 444 34.28 14.28 -6.13
CA GLY A 444 33.23 14.22 -7.14
C GLY A 444 32.11 13.23 -6.78
N GLU A 445 31.87 13.02 -5.49
CA GLU A 445 30.87 12.08 -4.95
C GLU A 445 29.65 12.85 -4.43
N GLN A 446 28.52 12.13 -4.29
CA GLN A 446 27.24 12.70 -3.89
C GLN A 446 26.97 12.53 -2.39
N SER A 447 26.26 13.48 -1.81
CA SER A 447 25.87 13.46 -0.41
C SER A 447 24.34 13.57 -0.24
N LEU A 448 23.77 12.86 0.75
CA LEU A 448 22.38 12.96 1.17
C LEU A 448 22.31 13.55 2.58
N LEU A 449 21.64 14.68 2.71
CA LEU A 449 21.24 15.25 4.01
C LEU A 449 19.79 14.83 4.28
N PHE A 450 19.63 13.85 5.16
CA PHE A 450 18.37 13.22 5.45
C PHE A 450 17.70 13.81 6.69
N LEU A 451 16.42 14.12 6.59
CA LEU A 451 15.59 14.50 7.73
C LEU A 451 14.53 13.44 7.99
N ASN A 452 14.57 12.87 9.20
CA ASN A 452 13.53 11.92 9.64
C ASN A 452 12.26 12.69 9.99
N ARG A 453 11.48 13.06 8.98
CA ARG A 453 10.32 13.90 9.18
C ARG A 453 9.03 13.23 8.73
N ARG A 454 8.31 12.62 9.70
CA ARG A 454 6.87 12.42 9.60
C ARG A 454 6.18 13.51 10.43
N GLY A 455 5.51 14.47 9.74
CA GLY A 455 4.46 15.26 10.35
C GLY A 455 4.85 16.54 11.10
N TYR A 456 6.11 16.97 11.13
CA TYR A 456 6.44 18.30 11.67
C TYR A 456 7.05 19.18 10.60
N ALA A 457 6.18 19.90 9.89
CA ALA A 457 6.56 21.12 9.21
C ALA A 457 7.24 22.09 10.22
N PRO A 458 8.23 22.95 9.82
CA PRO A 458 8.76 23.94 10.73
C PRO A 458 7.57 24.69 11.31
N LEU A 459 7.34 24.47 12.62
CA LEU A 459 6.24 25.16 13.27
C LEU A 459 6.54 26.66 13.23
N THR A 460 5.53 27.42 12.93
CA THR A 460 5.64 28.87 13.01
C THR A 460 5.31 29.31 14.43
N LEU A 461 6.28 29.91 15.11
CA LEU A 461 6.09 30.41 16.48
C LEU A 461 6.52 31.88 16.61
N CYS A 462 5.94 32.54 17.58
CA CYS A 462 6.36 33.88 17.99
C CYS A 462 7.68 33.80 18.76
N ARG A 463 8.73 34.43 18.27
CA ARG A 463 10.05 34.49 18.96
C ARG A 463 10.04 35.27 20.26
N ALA A 464 9.04 36.13 20.48
CA ALA A 464 8.93 36.92 21.68
C ALA A 464 8.35 36.18 22.87
N CYS A 465 7.28 35.33 22.65
CA CYS A 465 6.59 34.65 23.73
C CYS A 465 6.49 33.12 23.54
N GLY A 466 7.01 32.56 22.44
CA GLY A 466 6.92 31.12 22.17
C GLY A 466 5.54 30.65 21.69
N HIS A 467 4.55 31.52 21.50
CA HIS A 467 3.24 31.16 21.00
C HIS A 467 3.34 30.49 19.63
N ARG A 468 2.73 29.30 19.47
CA ARG A 468 2.74 28.49 18.25
C ARG A 468 1.46 28.69 17.48
N LEU A 469 1.54 28.89 16.17
CA LEU A 469 0.37 29.02 15.32
C LEU A 469 -0.24 27.64 15.03
N HIS A 470 -1.48 27.46 15.45
CA HIS A 470 -2.27 26.25 15.25
C HIS A 470 -3.26 26.42 14.10
N CYS A 471 -3.55 25.33 13.42
CA CYS A 471 -4.62 25.30 12.45
C CYS A 471 -5.98 25.40 13.15
N PRO A 472 -6.90 26.28 12.72
CA PRO A 472 -8.22 26.39 13.31
C PRO A 472 -9.13 25.19 13.02
N ARG A 473 -8.76 24.34 12.05
CA ARG A 473 -9.52 23.13 11.65
C ARG A 473 -8.95 21.83 12.19
N CYS A 474 -7.72 21.88 12.69
CA CYS A 474 -7.02 20.78 13.34
C CYS A 474 -6.07 21.34 14.40
N THR A 475 -5.59 20.46 15.30
CA THR A 475 -4.58 20.82 16.29
C THR A 475 -3.15 20.78 15.74
N ALA A 476 -2.99 20.49 14.44
CA ALA A 476 -1.70 20.55 13.76
C ALA A 476 -1.17 21.98 13.71
N TRP A 477 0.13 22.10 13.75
CA TRP A 477 0.77 23.40 13.62
C TRP A 477 0.78 23.90 12.18
N LEU A 478 0.60 25.20 12.02
CA LEU A 478 0.69 25.84 10.72
C LEU A 478 2.16 26.06 10.33
N VAL A 479 2.44 25.85 9.06
CA VAL A 479 3.74 25.97 8.43
C VAL A 479 3.73 27.17 7.52
N GLU A 480 4.75 28.02 7.63
CA GLU A 480 4.97 29.09 6.67
C GLU A 480 5.70 28.57 5.44
N HIS A 481 5.04 28.65 4.27
CA HIS A 481 5.67 28.47 2.96
C HIS A 481 6.25 29.81 2.48
N ARG A 482 7.55 29.99 2.61
CA ARG A 482 8.23 31.25 2.32
C ARG A 482 8.05 31.78 0.89
N LEU A 483 8.01 30.86 -0.08
CA LEU A 483 7.82 31.22 -1.49
C LEU A 483 6.44 31.85 -1.75
N THR A 484 5.42 31.40 -1.05
CA THR A 484 4.05 31.91 -1.18
C THR A 484 3.65 32.87 -0.06
N ARG A 485 4.44 33.00 1.00
CA ARG A 485 4.15 33.76 2.24
C ARG A 485 2.80 33.37 2.85
N GLN A 486 2.45 32.10 2.76
CA GLN A 486 1.21 31.55 3.30
C GLN A 486 1.51 30.52 4.37
N LEU A 487 0.68 30.54 5.41
CA LEU A 487 0.60 29.46 6.39
C LEU A 487 -0.24 28.34 5.79
N GLN A 488 0.25 27.13 5.84
CA GLN A 488 -0.49 25.96 5.39
C GLN A 488 -0.52 24.86 6.46
N CYS A 489 -1.66 24.23 6.61
CA CYS A 489 -1.79 23.01 7.38
C CYS A 489 -1.59 21.80 6.47
N HIS A 490 -0.48 21.10 6.58
CA HIS A 490 -0.19 19.90 5.79
C HIS A 490 -1.10 18.70 6.11
N HIS A 491 -1.90 18.82 7.20
CA HIS A 491 -2.81 17.74 7.60
C HIS A 491 -4.21 17.88 6.97
N CYS A 492 -4.76 19.09 6.91
CA CYS A 492 -6.14 19.30 6.41
C CYS A 492 -6.23 20.25 5.22
N GLY A 493 -5.10 20.75 4.71
CA GLY A 493 -5.05 21.66 3.57
C GLY A 493 -5.52 23.11 3.86
N PHE A 494 -5.78 23.46 5.15
CA PHE A 494 -6.13 24.83 5.50
C PHE A 494 -4.97 25.76 5.16
N SER A 495 -5.26 26.89 4.51
CA SER A 495 -4.30 27.93 4.16
C SER A 495 -4.75 29.30 4.68
N ALA A 496 -3.80 30.11 5.19
CA ALA A 496 -4.03 31.46 5.69
C ALA A 496 -2.81 32.34 5.43
N ARG A 497 -2.97 33.64 5.49
CA ARG A 497 -1.83 34.58 5.51
C ARG A 497 -1.17 34.55 6.88
N LEU A 498 0.15 34.82 6.91
CA LEU A 498 0.87 35.03 8.15
C LEU A 498 0.30 36.27 8.88
N PRO A 499 -0.09 36.19 10.17
CA PRO A 499 -0.57 37.34 10.92
C PRO A 499 0.55 38.37 11.11
N GLU A 500 0.22 39.65 11.03
CA GLU A 500 1.18 40.74 11.25
C GLU A 500 1.63 40.85 12.71
N SER A 501 0.78 40.40 13.65
CA SER A 501 1.06 40.45 15.09
C SER A 501 0.68 39.15 15.78
N CYS A 502 1.38 38.80 16.84
CA CYS A 502 1.11 37.65 17.66
C CYS A 502 -0.20 37.80 18.44
N SER A 503 -1.12 36.85 18.28
CA SER A 503 -2.39 36.86 18.99
C SER A 503 -2.26 36.69 20.51
N SER A 504 -1.10 36.20 21.01
CA SER A 504 -0.84 35.99 22.43
C SER A 504 -0.17 37.13 23.11
N CYS A 505 0.82 37.80 22.47
CA CYS A 505 1.60 38.85 23.11
C CYS A 505 1.62 40.20 22.35
N GLY A 506 0.93 40.31 21.22
CA GLY A 506 0.86 41.53 20.40
C GLY A 506 2.13 41.89 19.64
N ALA A 507 3.23 41.16 19.78
CA ALA A 507 4.49 41.46 19.10
C ALA A 507 4.33 41.37 17.57
N LYS A 508 4.74 42.47 16.88
CA LYS A 508 4.71 42.52 15.41
C LYS A 508 5.95 41.84 14.81
N ASP A 509 5.82 41.32 13.61
CA ASP A 509 6.90 40.69 12.84
C ASP A 509 7.74 39.67 13.65
N SER A 510 7.08 39.02 14.60
CA SER A 510 7.72 38.14 15.58
C SER A 510 7.66 36.66 15.22
N PHE A 511 6.96 36.30 14.16
CA PHE A 511 6.82 34.91 13.77
C PHE A 511 8.05 34.39 13.03
N VAL A 512 8.54 33.24 13.50
CA VAL A 512 9.69 32.57 12.90
C VAL A 512 9.37 31.09 12.77
N ALA A 513 9.81 30.50 11.66
CA ALA A 513 9.76 29.07 11.51
C ALA A 513 10.83 28.41 12.39
N CYS A 514 10.47 27.39 13.17
CA CYS A 514 11.35 26.70 14.13
C CYS A 514 11.58 25.25 13.74
N GLY A 515 12.82 24.78 13.90
CA GLY A 515 13.27 23.42 13.57
C GLY A 515 13.95 23.31 12.20
N PRO A 516 14.78 22.28 11.99
CA PRO A 516 15.39 22.03 10.69
C PRO A 516 14.32 21.57 9.72
N GLY A 517 13.88 22.41 8.80
CA GLY A 517 13.08 22.03 7.65
C GLY A 517 13.98 21.66 6.47
N ILE A 518 13.47 20.90 5.51
CA ILE A 518 14.20 20.58 4.27
C ILE A 518 14.73 21.86 3.62
N GLU A 519 13.90 22.88 3.54
CA GLU A 519 14.24 24.19 2.95
C GLU A 519 15.41 24.86 3.67
N ARG A 520 15.43 24.83 5.01
CA ARG A 520 16.51 25.44 5.80
C ARG A 520 17.82 24.68 5.72
N VAL A 521 17.75 23.35 5.69
CA VAL A 521 18.95 22.53 5.49
C VAL A 521 19.49 22.74 4.08
N ALA A 522 18.60 22.87 3.09
CA ALA A 522 19.00 23.19 1.72
C ALA A 522 19.58 24.63 1.58
N GLU A 523 18.96 25.61 2.24
CA GLU A 523 19.49 26.98 2.33
C GLU A 523 20.89 27.02 2.97
N GLU A 524 21.09 26.30 4.09
CA GLU A 524 22.40 26.16 4.73
C GLU A 524 23.40 25.45 3.80
N ALA A 525 22.98 24.37 3.14
CA ALA A 525 23.83 23.66 2.21
C ALA A 525 24.26 24.54 1.02
N ALA A 526 23.33 25.26 0.41
CA ALA A 526 23.63 26.19 -0.69
C ALA A 526 24.53 27.36 -0.27
N ALA A 527 24.33 27.87 0.94
CA ALA A 527 25.18 28.94 1.47
C ALA A 527 26.60 28.47 1.83
N ARG A 528 26.73 27.19 2.28
CA ARG A 528 28.01 26.60 2.68
C ARG A 528 28.81 26.09 1.48
N TRP A 529 28.14 25.61 0.46
CA TRP A 529 28.72 25.04 -0.77
C TRP A 529 28.14 25.72 -2.01
N PRO A 530 28.53 26.98 -2.30
CA PRO A 530 27.92 27.76 -3.37
C PRO A 530 28.18 27.21 -4.78
N ASP A 531 29.24 26.41 -4.94
CA ASP A 531 29.61 25.80 -6.22
C ASP A 531 28.93 24.43 -6.41
N ALA A 532 28.28 23.87 -5.39
CA ALA A 532 27.61 22.57 -5.45
C ALA A 532 26.14 22.70 -5.86
N VAL A 533 25.68 21.79 -6.68
CA VAL A 533 24.26 21.69 -7.05
C VAL A 533 23.47 21.03 -5.91
N VAL A 534 22.76 21.87 -5.14
CA VAL A 534 21.91 21.42 -4.02
C VAL A 534 20.46 21.25 -4.49
N ARG A 535 19.87 20.10 -4.25
CA ARG A 535 18.45 19.81 -4.57
C ARG A 535 17.67 19.44 -3.33
N ALA A 536 16.66 20.24 -3.00
CA ALA A 536 15.68 19.92 -1.96
C ALA A 536 14.56 19.03 -2.54
N VAL A 537 14.22 17.97 -1.83
CA VAL A 537 13.19 17.00 -2.23
C VAL A 537 12.21 16.78 -1.07
N ALA A 538 11.02 17.32 -1.20
CA ALA A 538 9.92 17.12 -0.29
C ALA A 538 8.83 16.24 -0.94
N SER A 539 7.97 15.60 -0.14
CA SER A 539 6.92 14.71 -0.66
C SER A 539 5.92 15.41 -1.57
N ASP A 540 5.68 16.70 -1.33
CA ASP A 540 4.78 17.56 -2.11
C ASP A 540 5.39 18.00 -3.46
N THR A 541 6.72 17.95 -3.60
CA THR A 541 7.40 18.26 -4.87
C THR A 541 7.40 17.07 -5.84
N LEU A 542 7.01 15.89 -5.38
CA LEU A 542 7.03 14.64 -6.15
C LEU A 542 5.62 14.10 -6.45
N GLU A 543 4.63 14.96 -6.64
CA GLU A 543 3.24 14.58 -6.92
C GLU A 543 3.05 13.83 -8.25
N ARG A 544 4.02 13.90 -9.16
CA ARG A 544 3.94 13.22 -10.46
C ARG A 544 4.98 12.13 -10.57
N PRO A 545 4.62 10.93 -11.03
CA PRO A 545 5.58 9.85 -11.27
C PRO A 545 6.76 10.24 -12.19
N SER A 546 6.52 11.13 -13.17
CA SER A 546 7.56 11.66 -14.04
C SER A 546 8.62 12.48 -13.28
N ALA A 547 8.20 13.28 -12.29
CA ALA A 547 9.12 14.08 -11.49
C ALA A 547 10.08 13.21 -10.64
N VAL A 548 9.59 12.07 -10.15
CA VAL A 548 10.44 11.08 -9.46
C VAL A 548 11.48 10.50 -10.42
N GLN A 549 11.07 10.15 -11.65
CA GLN A 549 11.97 9.57 -12.64
C GLN A 549 13.02 10.59 -13.11
N GLU A 550 12.63 11.84 -13.31
CA GLU A 550 13.55 12.93 -13.63
C GLU A 550 14.59 13.13 -12.53
N LEU A 551 14.15 13.17 -11.26
CA LEU A 551 15.05 13.28 -10.10
C LEU A 551 16.04 12.11 -10.06
N VAL A 552 15.57 10.88 -10.27
CA VAL A 552 16.43 9.69 -10.28
C VAL A 552 17.47 9.79 -11.39
N ASN A 553 17.07 10.23 -12.59
CA ASN A 553 17.99 10.43 -13.70
C ASN A 553 19.02 11.52 -13.39
N ASP A 554 18.59 12.67 -12.80
CA ASP A 554 19.49 13.74 -12.40
C ASP A 554 20.56 13.29 -11.40
N ILE A 555 20.18 12.41 -10.46
CA ILE A 555 21.11 11.84 -9.48
C ILE A 555 22.09 10.85 -10.19
N LEU A 556 21.57 9.95 -11.03
CA LEU A 556 22.39 8.95 -11.73
C LEU A 556 23.40 9.57 -12.71
N GLU A 557 23.03 10.71 -13.31
CA GLU A 557 23.87 11.46 -14.23
C GLU A 557 24.80 12.48 -13.55
N HIS A 558 24.88 12.43 -12.19
CA HIS A 558 25.71 13.34 -11.40
C HIS A 558 25.40 14.85 -11.62
N ARG A 559 24.13 15.18 -11.91
CA ARG A 559 23.66 16.57 -12.02
C ARG A 559 23.34 17.21 -10.67
N ILE A 560 23.37 16.43 -9.60
CA ILE A 560 23.11 16.86 -8.23
C ILE A 560 24.26 16.37 -7.36
N ASP A 561 24.88 17.28 -6.60
CA ASP A 561 25.97 16.97 -5.67
C ASP A 561 25.46 16.70 -4.26
N ILE A 562 24.51 17.52 -3.81
CA ILE A 562 23.92 17.42 -2.46
C ILE A 562 22.41 17.29 -2.57
N LEU A 563 21.90 16.19 -2.07
CA LEU A 563 20.47 15.92 -1.98
C LEU A 563 20.00 16.22 -0.55
N VAL A 564 18.94 17.01 -0.39
CA VAL A 564 18.33 17.28 0.92
C VAL A 564 16.90 16.76 0.90
N GLY A 565 16.55 15.79 1.76
CA GLY A 565 15.21 15.26 1.67
C GLY A 565 14.79 14.32 2.79
N THR A 566 13.59 13.75 2.64
CA THR A 566 12.95 12.87 3.61
C THR A 566 12.82 11.43 3.09
N GLN A 567 11.94 10.66 3.69
CA GLN A 567 11.73 9.22 3.47
C GLN A 567 11.55 8.78 2.01
N VAL A 568 11.11 9.66 1.11
CA VAL A 568 10.96 9.33 -0.31
C VAL A 568 12.30 8.89 -0.91
N LEU A 569 13.42 9.50 -0.47
CA LEU A 569 14.77 9.16 -0.93
C LEU A 569 15.34 7.90 -0.26
N ALA A 570 14.81 7.53 0.89
CA ALA A 570 15.21 6.31 1.59
C ALA A 570 14.71 5.03 0.89
N LYS A 571 13.78 5.14 -0.06
CA LYS A 571 13.01 4.00 -0.60
C LYS A 571 13.22 3.80 -2.10
N GLY A 572 13.38 2.55 -2.52
CA GLY A 572 13.21 2.06 -3.89
C GLY A 572 14.33 2.34 -4.90
N HIS A 573 15.22 3.32 -4.67
CA HIS A 573 16.22 3.72 -5.67
C HIS A 573 17.65 3.39 -5.27
N HIS A 574 18.47 3.09 -6.25
CA HIS A 574 19.90 2.86 -6.10
C HIS A 574 20.69 4.06 -6.65
N PHE A 575 21.54 4.63 -5.83
CA PHE A 575 22.37 5.78 -6.19
C PHE A 575 23.86 5.43 -6.03
N PRO A 576 24.55 5.01 -7.09
CA PRO A 576 25.94 4.54 -7.02
C PRO A 576 26.94 5.61 -6.55
N GLY A 577 26.69 6.88 -6.86
CA GLY A 577 27.53 8.02 -6.49
C GLY A 577 27.37 8.50 -5.04
N LEU A 578 26.36 8.00 -4.31
CA LEU A 578 26.03 8.44 -2.97
C LEU A 578 26.92 7.75 -1.91
N THR A 579 27.94 8.45 -1.41
CA THR A 579 28.90 7.92 -0.43
C THR A 579 28.72 8.45 0.97
N VAL A 580 28.15 9.65 1.13
CA VAL A 580 27.89 10.27 2.43
C VAL A 580 26.39 10.43 2.68
N VAL A 581 25.92 9.96 3.82
CA VAL A 581 24.57 10.22 4.32
C VAL A 581 24.65 10.90 5.68
N GLY A 582 24.13 12.08 5.80
CA GLY A 582 23.99 12.83 7.05
C GLY A 582 22.53 12.83 7.51
N VAL A 583 22.24 12.18 8.62
CA VAL A 583 20.94 12.31 9.29
C VAL A 583 21.00 13.55 10.19
N VAL A 584 20.29 14.61 9.79
CA VAL A 584 20.41 15.94 10.42
C VAL A 584 19.85 15.96 11.84
N ASP A 585 18.82 15.17 12.11
CA ASP A 585 18.23 14.99 13.44
C ASP A 585 17.68 13.57 13.57
N ALA A 586 18.43 12.69 14.22
CA ALA A 586 18.07 11.30 14.41
C ALA A 586 17.03 11.11 15.55
N ASP A 587 16.90 12.11 16.45
CA ASP A 587 16.01 12.02 17.61
C ASP A 587 14.54 12.30 17.25
N LEU A 588 14.29 12.95 16.12
CA LEU A 588 12.93 13.31 15.67
C LEU A 588 11.96 12.13 15.59
N GLY A 589 12.44 10.94 15.27
CA GLY A 589 11.64 9.74 15.20
C GLY A 589 11.42 9.04 16.55
N LEU A 590 12.24 9.35 17.55
CA LEU A 590 12.24 8.71 18.88
C LEU A 590 11.36 9.45 19.87
N SER A 591 11.08 10.73 19.62
CA SER A 591 10.24 11.56 20.48
C SER A 591 8.76 11.36 20.16
N GLY A 592 7.95 11.04 21.15
CA GLY A 592 6.50 11.04 20.99
C GLY A 592 5.78 9.90 21.69
N TRP A 593 4.47 9.84 21.45
CA TRP A 593 3.52 8.93 22.08
C TRP A 593 3.34 7.62 21.29
N ASP A 594 4.20 7.38 20.27
CA ASP A 594 4.09 6.19 19.42
C ASP A 594 4.86 5.03 20.04
N LEU A 595 4.15 3.99 20.41
CA LEU A 595 4.70 2.74 20.93
C LEU A 595 5.79 2.14 20.02
N ARG A 596 5.70 2.38 18.71
CA ARG A 596 6.62 1.84 17.70
C ARG A 596 7.72 2.82 17.30
N ALA A 597 7.88 3.93 18.02
CA ALA A 597 8.84 4.98 17.65
C ALA A 597 10.26 4.45 17.49
N ALA A 598 10.74 3.66 18.45
CA ALA A 598 12.08 3.07 18.44
C ALA A 598 12.23 2.07 17.28
N GLU A 599 11.29 1.12 17.13
CA GLU A 599 11.26 0.15 16.04
C GLU A 599 11.30 0.83 14.67
N ARG A 600 10.42 1.80 14.43
CA ARG A 600 10.33 2.53 13.16
C ARG A 600 11.57 3.38 12.87
N THR A 601 12.13 4.00 13.89
CA THR A 601 13.36 4.80 13.73
C THR A 601 14.52 3.89 13.37
N HIS A 602 14.67 2.76 14.05
CA HIS A 602 15.68 1.77 13.72
C HIS A 602 15.53 1.28 12.28
N GLN A 603 14.31 0.88 11.86
CA GLN A 603 14.02 0.42 10.50
C GLN A 603 14.36 1.48 9.45
N LEU A 604 13.93 2.72 9.67
CA LEU A 604 14.17 3.82 8.74
C LEU A 604 15.66 4.16 8.65
N MET A 605 16.38 4.22 9.77
CA MET A 605 17.81 4.51 9.76
C MET A 605 18.62 3.40 9.07
N GLN A 606 18.25 2.15 9.26
CA GLN A 606 18.82 1.02 8.52
C GLN A 606 18.58 1.14 7.00
N GLN A 607 17.39 1.54 6.57
CA GLN A 607 17.08 1.76 5.16
C GLN A 607 17.90 2.90 4.57
N VAL A 608 17.99 4.02 5.30
CA VAL A 608 18.76 5.21 4.90
C VAL A 608 20.24 4.88 4.85
N ALA A 609 20.76 4.19 5.87
CA ALA A 609 22.14 3.72 5.90
C ALA A 609 22.43 2.79 4.69
N GLY A 610 21.50 1.94 4.34
CA GLY A 610 21.61 1.06 3.19
C GLY A 610 21.75 1.78 1.84
N ARG A 611 21.54 3.10 1.77
CA ARG A 611 21.74 3.91 0.55
C ARG A 611 23.18 4.34 0.37
N ALA A 612 23.94 4.50 1.46
CA ALA A 612 25.34 4.89 1.41
C ALA A 612 26.22 3.73 0.93
N GLY A 613 27.09 4.02 -0.05
CA GLY A 613 28.10 3.11 -0.57
C GLY A 613 27.53 1.88 -1.28
N ARG A 614 28.01 1.63 -2.47
CA ARG A 614 27.78 0.40 -3.24
C ARG A 614 28.92 0.21 -4.22
N ALA A 615 29.02 -1.01 -4.76
CA ALA A 615 30.10 -1.43 -5.60
C ALA A 615 31.45 -1.24 -4.89
N ASP A 616 32.38 -0.52 -5.46
CA ASP A 616 33.74 -0.40 -4.97
C ASP A 616 33.96 0.76 -3.98
N LYS A 617 32.91 1.55 -3.65
CA LYS A 617 33.03 2.73 -2.77
C LYS A 617 32.32 2.51 -1.43
N PRO A 618 33.07 2.48 -0.30
CA PRO A 618 32.46 2.35 1.02
C PRO A 618 31.66 3.61 1.36
N GLY A 619 30.43 3.41 1.86
CA GLY A 619 29.58 4.51 2.32
C GLY A 619 29.83 4.86 3.77
N HIS A 620 29.55 6.12 4.15
CA HIS A 620 29.60 6.58 5.52
C HIS A 620 28.30 7.32 5.91
N VAL A 621 27.73 6.94 7.04
CA VAL A 621 26.51 7.53 7.59
C VAL A 621 26.84 8.27 8.88
N TYR A 622 26.41 9.51 8.99
CA TYR A 622 26.57 10.36 10.17
C TYR A 622 25.20 10.59 10.80
N LEU A 623 25.00 10.14 12.03
CA LEU A 623 23.76 10.33 12.80
C LEU A 623 23.96 11.47 13.80
N GLN A 624 23.39 12.64 13.54
CA GLN A 624 23.37 13.74 14.51
C GLN A 624 22.28 13.50 15.54
N THR A 625 22.65 13.39 16.82
CA THR A 625 21.73 13.11 17.92
C THR A 625 22.12 13.85 19.20
N HIS A 626 21.14 14.20 20.01
CA HIS A 626 21.32 14.72 21.38
C HIS A 626 21.33 13.60 22.43
N ASP A 627 20.96 12.35 22.03
CA ASP A 627 20.96 11.18 22.88
C ASP A 627 21.78 10.02 22.27
N PRO A 628 23.13 10.10 22.31
CA PRO A 628 24.01 9.14 21.68
C PRO A 628 23.95 7.75 22.33
N ARG A 629 23.38 7.63 23.56
CA ARG A 629 23.23 6.36 24.28
C ARG A 629 21.87 5.71 24.12
N HIS A 630 21.01 6.28 23.28
CA HIS A 630 19.73 5.65 23.01
C HIS A 630 19.94 4.26 22.38
N PRO A 631 19.22 3.20 22.81
CA PRO A 631 19.44 1.83 22.31
C PRO A 631 19.40 1.69 20.78
N VAL A 632 18.54 2.48 20.12
CA VAL A 632 18.50 2.56 18.65
C VAL A 632 19.84 3.04 18.07
N MET A 633 20.45 4.07 18.65
CA MET A 633 21.71 4.63 18.16
C MET A 633 22.87 3.66 18.38
N GLU A 634 22.92 3.02 19.55
CA GLU A 634 23.94 2.02 19.86
C GLU A 634 23.86 0.81 18.92
N ALA A 635 22.63 0.31 18.66
CA ALA A 635 22.41 -0.80 17.76
C ALA A 635 22.80 -0.49 16.30
N LEU A 636 22.52 0.74 15.84
CA LEU A 636 22.89 1.17 14.49
C LEU A 636 24.42 1.23 14.31
N VAL A 637 25.16 1.68 15.31
CA VAL A 637 26.62 1.80 15.25
C VAL A 637 27.32 0.47 15.42
N SER A 638 26.86 -0.35 16.37
CA SER A 638 27.42 -1.70 16.58
C SER A 638 27.08 -2.66 15.44
N GLY A 639 26.01 -2.38 14.68
CA GLY A 639 25.44 -3.31 13.70
C GLY A 639 24.67 -4.47 14.35
N ASP A 640 24.47 -4.44 15.67
CA ASP A 640 23.76 -5.46 16.43
C ASP A 640 22.25 -5.12 16.51
N GLY A 641 21.58 -5.23 15.38
CA GLY A 641 20.12 -5.06 15.32
C GLY A 641 19.37 -6.14 16.12
N ALA A 642 19.99 -7.31 16.35
CA ALA A 642 19.36 -8.39 17.10
C ALA A 642 19.25 -8.03 18.59
N ALA A 643 20.30 -7.46 19.19
CA ALA A 643 20.26 -6.98 20.58
C ALA A 643 19.21 -5.89 20.80
N PHE A 644 19.05 -4.98 19.83
CA PHE A 644 17.97 -3.98 19.87
C PHE A 644 16.59 -4.62 19.84
N ILE A 645 16.36 -5.57 18.92
CA ILE A 645 15.10 -6.30 18.82
C ILE A 645 14.79 -7.04 20.12
N ASP A 646 15.78 -7.69 20.73
CA ASP A 646 15.62 -8.40 22.01
C ASP A 646 15.22 -7.45 23.15
N SER A 647 15.86 -6.30 23.23
CA SER A 647 15.56 -5.26 24.23
C SER A 647 14.14 -4.70 24.04
N GLU A 648 13.76 -4.42 22.81
CA GLU A 648 12.43 -3.91 22.49
C GLU A 648 11.32 -4.94 22.76
N ILE A 649 11.58 -6.22 22.46
CA ILE A 649 10.69 -7.35 22.76
C ILE A 649 10.50 -7.46 24.28
N ALA A 650 11.58 -7.45 25.05
CA ALA A 650 11.52 -7.53 26.52
C ALA A 650 10.70 -6.36 27.11
N SER A 651 10.90 -5.15 26.62
CA SER A 651 10.13 -3.97 27.04
C SER A 651 8.63 -4.12 26.77
N ARG A 652 8.25 -4.63 25.58
CA ARG A 652 6.85 -4.83 25.22
C ARG A 652 6.19 -5.96 25.98
N ASP A 653 6.93 -7.01 26.31
CA ASP A 653 6.44 -8.12 27.13
C ASP A 653 6.08 -7.64 28.54
N ILE A 654 6.97 -6.90 29.21
CA ILE A 654 6.74 -6.30 30.52
C ILE A 654 5.50 -5.41 30.51
N LEU A 655 5.30 -4.63 29.45
CA LEU A 655 4.17 -3.71 29.32
C LEU A 655 2.89 -4.40 28.81
N GLY A 656 2.95 -5.69 28.44
CA GLY A 656 1.84 -6.40 27.81
C GLY A 656 1.35 -5.75 26.51
N MET A 657 2.30 -5.18 25.74
CA MET A 657 2.00 -4.51 24.46
C MET A 657 2.19 -5.49 23.28
N PRO A 658 1.65 -5.21 22.08
CA PRO A 658 1.86 -6.07 20.93
C PRO A 658 3.36 -6.32 20.65
N PRO A 659 3.74 -7.58 20.40
CA PRO A 659 2.92 -8.78 20.10
C PRO A 659 2.45 -9.60 21.30
N PHE A 660 2.71 -9.19 22.55
CA PHE A 660 2.35 -9.93 23.77
C PHE A 660 0.94 -9.64 24.26
N GLY A 661 0.39 -8.48 23.93
CA GLY A 661 -0.99 -8.08 24.14
C GLY A 661 -1.70 -7.80 22.83
N ARG A 662 -2.97 -7.43 22.91
CA ARG A 662 -3.80 -6.95 21.78
C ARG A 662 -4.37 -5.58 22.12
N LEU A 663 -4.54 -4.77 21.12
CA LEU A 663 -5.07 -3.42 21.28
C LEU A 663 -6.30 -3.22 20.39
N ALA A 664 -7.26 -2.43 20.90
CA ALA A 664 -8.32 -1.86 20.08
C ALA A 664 -8.49 -0.38 20.45
N ALA A 665 -8.37 0.50 19.48
CA ALA A 665 -8.59 1.91 19.67
C ALA A 665 -10.01 2.29 19.22
N LEU A 666 -10.72 3.04 20.07
CA LEU A 666 -11.99 3.67 19.76
C LEU A 666 -11.76 5.18 19.65
N ILE A 667 -11.95 5.71 18.43
CA ILE A 667 -11.76 7.12 18.13
C ILE A 667 -13.14 7.75 17.95
N LEU A 668 -13.54 8.58 18.92
CA LEU A 668 -14.78 9.34 18.87
C LEU A 668 -14.53 10.66 18.14
N SER A 669 -15.40 11.06 17.24
CA SER A 669 -15.26 12.32 16.53
C SER A 669 -16.61 13.01 16.29
N GLY A 670 -16.68 14.31 16.52
CA GLY A 670 -17.89 15.12 16.34
C GLY A 670 -17.60 16.60 16.15
N PRO A 671 -18.57 17.37 15.64
CA PRO A 671 -18.41 18.83 15.50
C PRO A 671 -18.47 19.55 16.85
N ASP A 672 -19.13 18.94 17.85
CA ASP A 672 -19.28 19.48 19.21
C ASP A 672 -18.35 18.74 20.18
N GLU A 673 -17.41 19.45 20.76
CA GLU A 673 -16.43 18.92 21.71
C GLU A 673 -17.09 18.35 22.96
N ILE A 674 -18.10 19.06 23.49
CA ILE A 674 -18.80 18.65 24.72
C ILE A 674 -19.49 17.31 24.50
N ALA A 675 -20.15 17.12 23.36
CA ALA A 675 -20.82 15.86 23.01
C ALA A 675 -19.81 14.72 22.87
N VAL A 676 -18.63 14.99 22.27
CA VAL A 676 -17.55 13.98 22.10
C VAL A 676 -16.99 13.58 23.47
N ILE A 677 -16.71 14.54 24.36
CA ILE A 677 -16.22 14.27 25.72
C ILE A 677 -17.25 13.49 26.52
N ALA A 678 -18.51 13.87 26.44
CA ALA A 678 -19.62 13.20 27.15
C ALA A 678 -19.76 11.74 26.69
N ALA A 679 -19.72 11.48 25.37
CA ALA A 679 -19.74 10.14 24.81
C ALA A 679 -18.52 9.31 25.26
N GLY A 680 -17.32 9.91 25.29
CA GLY A 680 -16.12 9.27 25.80
C GLY A 680 -16.24 8.88 27.29
N LYS A 681 -16.74 9.76 28.12
CA LYS A 681 -17.00 9.47 29.57
C LYS A 681 -18.04 8.37 29.74
N ALA A 682 -19.12 8.38 28.95
CA ALA A 682 -20.15 7.35 29.00
C ALA A 682 -19.58 5.97 28.64
N LEU A 683 -18.72 5.89 27.59
CA LEU A 683 -18.02 4.67 27.27
C LEU A 683 -17.07 4.24 28.40
N ALA A 684 -16.28 5.15 28.97
CA ALA A 684 -15.38 4.83 30.08
C ALA A 684 -16.10 4.28 31.30
N ALA A 685 -17.28 4.78 31.58
CA ALA A 685 -18.13 4.30 32.72
C ALA A 685 -18.62 2.85 32.49
N GLN A 686 -18.77 2.40 31.26
CA GLN A 686 -19.18 1.05 30.88
C GLN A 686 -18.04 0.23 30.31
N ALA A 687 -16.78 0.62 30.62
CA ALA A 687 -15.61 -0.06 30.13
C ALA A 687 -15.59 -1.54 30.54
N PRO A 688 -15.23 -2.46 29.63
CA PRO A 688 -15.09 -3.86 29.97
C PRO A 688 -14.04 -4.05 31.07
N GLN A 689 -14.35 -4.90 32.02
CA GLN A 689 -13.49 -5.22 33.17
C GLN A 689 -13.17 -6.70 33.20
N GLY A 690 -12.00 -7.05 33.74
CA GLY A 690 -11.59 -8.44 33.93
C GLY A 690 -10.08 -8.58 34.03
N ASP A 691 -9.63 -9.76 34.46
CA ASP A 691 -8.20 -10.06 34.51
C ASP A 691 -7.60 -10.04 33.09
N GLY A 692 -6.55 -9.25 32.89
CA GLY A 692 -5.91 -9.07 31.57
C GLY A 692 -6.69 -8.16 30.62
N ILE A 693 -7.61 -7.34 31.11
CA ILE A 693 -8.34 -6.32 30.36
C ILE A 693 -8.08 -4.97 31.03
N GLU A 694 -7.63 -4.01 30.25
CA GLU A 694 -7.34 -2.64 30.69
C GLU A 694 -7.90 -1.66 29.66
N VAL A 695 -8.57 -0.59 30.13
CA VAL A 695 -9.06 0.49 29.28
C VAL A 695 -8.42 1.79 29.70
N LEU A 696 -7.78 2.45 28.74
CA LEU A 696 -7.12 3.74 28.91
C LEU A 696 -7.91 4.85 28.21
N GLY A 697 -8.02 5.99 28.87
CA GLY A 697 -8.79 7.14 28.37
C GLY A 697 -10.14 7.31 29.07
N PRO A 698 -11.04 8.22 28.58
CA PRO A 698 -10.90 9.00 27.34
C PRO A 698 -9.83 10.08 27.42
N ALA A 699 -9.07 10.23 26.36
CA ALA A 699 -8.07 11.26 26.21
C ALA A 699 -8.20 11.94 24.84
N PRO A 700 -7.79 13.21 24.68
CA PRO A 700 -7.72 13.83 23.37
C PRO A 700 -6.87 12.95 22.42
N ALA A 701 -7.33 12.76 21.18
CA ALA A 701 -6.53 12.09 20.17
C ALA A 701 -5.31 12.96 19.80
N PHE A 702 -4.28 12.37 19.19
CA PHE A 702 -3.07 13.10 18.75
C PHE A 702 -3.41 14.37 17.94
N MET A 703 -4.41 14.26 17.04
CA MET A 703 -5.06 15.40 16.41
C MET A 703 -6.43 15.61 17.09
N ALA A 704 -6.44 16.34 18.18
CA ALA A 704 -7.67 16.57 18.96
C ALA A 704 -8.75 17.29 18.15
N LEU A 705 -8.36 18.10 17.16
CA LEU A 705 -9.25 18.70 16.16
C LEU A 705 -8.74 18.37 14.77
N LEU A 706 -9.61 17.80 13.93
CA LEU A 706 -9.30 17.40 12.56
C LEU A 706 -10.46 17.70 11.62
N ARG A 707 -10.23 18.53 10.59
CA ARG A 707 -11.25 18.93 9.61
C ARG A 707 -12.53 19.45 10.27
N GLY A 708 -12.36 20.26 11.34
CA GLY A 708 -13.47 20.83 12.10
C GLY A 708 -14.21 19.83 13.01
N ARG A 709 -13.63 18.66 13.27
CA ARG A 709 -14.21 17.67 14.20
C ARG A 709 -13.28 17.44 15.38
N HIS A 710 -13.80 17.58 16.58
CA HIS A 710 -13.12 17.24 17.82
C HIS A 710 -12.97 15.72 17.93
N ARG A 711 -11.83 15.25 18.45
CA ARG A 711 -11.49 13.84 18.52
C ARG A 711 -10.98 13.45 19.89
N HIS A 712 -11.57 12.41 20.46
CA HIS A 712 -11.13 11.74 21.68
C HIS A 712 -10.92 10.26 21.40
N ARG A 713 -10.07 9.62 22.19
CA ARG A 713 -9.80 8.20 22.05
C ARG A 713 -9.92 7.46 23.37
N LEU A 714 -10.31 6.19 23.28
CA LEU A 714 -10.15 5.18 24.30
C LEU A 714 -9.32 4.04 23.70
N LEU A 715 -8.52 3.40 24.52
CA LEU A 715 -7.70 2.28 24.12
C LEU A 715 -8.02 1.09 25.03
N LEU A 716 -8.55 0.02 24.43
CA LEU A 716 -8.71 -1.28 25.08
C LEU A 716 -7.43 -2.07 24.86
N LYS A 717 -6.81 -2.52 25.94
CA LYS A 717 -5.67 -3.43 25.94
C LYS A 717 -6.09 -4.75 26.56
N THR A 718 -5.75 -5.86 25.91
CA THR A 718 -6.06 -7.20 26.40
C THR A 718 -4.83 -8.09 26.35
N ARG A 719 -4.78 -9.14 27.20
CA ARG A 719 -3.80 -10.22 27.01
C ARG A 719 -3.98 -10.88 25.64
N ARG A 720 -2.90 -11.43 25.09
CA ARG A 720 -2.88 -12.04 23.76
C ARG A 720 -3.96 -13.09 23.52
N ASN A 721 -4.34 -13.86 24.53
CA ASN A 721 -5.38 -14.89 24.48
C ASN A 721 -6.82 -14.36 24.57
N ILE A 722 -7.01 -13.07 24.83
CA ILE A 722 -8.33 -12.43 24.92
C ILE A 722 -8.58 -11.64 23.64
N ALA A 723 -9.60 -12.07 22.87
CA ALA A 723 -10.00 -11.36 21.66
C ALA A 723 -10.69 -10.03 21.99
N PRO A 724 -10.23 -8.89 21.47
CA PRO A 724 -10.85 -7.60 21.74
C PRO A 724 -12.19 -7.40 21.04
N GLN A 725 -12.46 -8.11 19.93
CA GLN A 725 -13.64 -7.89 19.10
C GLN A 725 -14.96 -8.10 19.83
N PRO A 726 -15.21 -9.20 20.54
CA PRO A 726 -16.43 -9.39 21.31
C PRO A 726 -16.62 -8.34 22.41
N LEU A 727 -15.51 -7.96 23.07
CA LEU A 727 -15.53 -6.95 24.12
C LEU A 727 -15.92 -5.56 23.57
N VAL A 728 -15.32 -5.15 22.46
CA VAL A 728 -15.63 -3.87 21.81
C VAL A 728 -17.07 -3.84 21.34
N ARG A 729 -17.59 -4.94 20.77
CA ARG A 729 -18.99 -5.01 20.32
C ARG A 729 -19.95 -4.85 21.50
N ALA A 730 -19.81 -5.64 22.54
CA ALA A 730 -20.64 -5.56 23.75
C ALA A 730 -20.53 -4.18 24.42
N TRP A 731 -19.33 -3.61 24.45
CA TRP A 731 -19.09 -2.29 25.00
C TRP A 731 -19.84 -1.18 24.26
N LEU A 732 -19.84 -1.20 22.93
CA LEU A 732 -20.55 -0.22 22.10
C LEU A 732 -22.07 -0.41 22.19
N GLU A 733 -22.57 -1.64 22.31
CA GLU A 733 -23.99 -1.93 22.47
C GLU A 733 -24.53 -1.45 23.83
N ALA A 734 -23.66 -1.43 24.86
CA ALA A 734 -24.04 -0.99 26.20
C ALA A 734 -24.22 0.55 26.36
N VAL A 735 -23.74 1.33 25.37
CA VAL A 735 -23.72 2.80 25.47
C VAL A 735 -24.47 3.45 24.31
N LYS A 736 -25.46 4.28 24.62
CA LYS A 736 -26.15 5.09 23.60
C LYS A 736 -25.29 6.29 23.20
N ILE A 737 -24.69 6.24 22.03
CA ILE A 737 -23.86 7.30 21.46
C ILE A 737 -24.74 8.24 20.63
N PRO A 738 -24.64 9.57 20.79
CA PRO A 738 -25.36 10.53 19.96
C PRO A 738 -25.01 10.37 18.48
N SER A 739 -25.97 10.52 17.58
CA SER A 739 -25.77 10.42 16.12
C SER A 739 -24.79 11.45 15.54
N SER A 740 -24.56 12.57 16.24
CA SER A 740 -23.56 13.59 15.90
C SER A 740 -22.12 13.14 16.16
N VAL A 741 -21.93 12.11 17.01
CA VAL A 741 -20.62 11.53 17.36
C VAL A 741 -20.42 10.25 16.59
N ARG A 742 -19.36 10.19 15.78
CA ARG A 742 -18.93 8.97 15.09
C ARG A 742 -17.92 8.23 15.95
N VAL A 743 -18.04 6.91 15.99
CA VAL A 743 -17.02 6.02 16.56
C VAL A 743 -16.32 5.30 15.43
N GLN A 744 -15.02 5.41 15.39
CA GLN A 744 -14.16 4.67 14.51
C GLN A 744 -13.40 3.64 15.34
N ILE A 745 -13.43 2.38 14.91
CA ILE A 745 -12.77 1.28 15.59
C ILE A 745 -11.52 0.92 14.79
N ASP A 746 -10.39 0.84 15.48
CA ASP A 746 -9.14 0.32 14.93
C ASP A 746 -8.67 -0.86 15.79
N ILE A 747 -8.78 -2.06 15.22
CA ILE A 747 -8.25 -3.27 15.82
C ILE A 747 -6.76 -3.38 15.45
N ASP A 748 -5.94 -3.68 16.43
CA ASP A 748 -4.48 -3.70 16.34
C ASP A 748 -3.94 -2.39 15.70
N PRO A 749 -4.16 -1.24 16.39
CA PRO A 749 -3.69 0.04 15.90
C PRO A 749 -2.17 0.02 15.71
N TYR A 750 -1.73 0.45 14.55
CA TYR A 750 -0.32 0.49 14.21
C TYR A 750 0.35 1.79 14.65
N SER A 751 -0.43 2.83 14.82
CA SER A 751 -0.03 4.16 15.26
C SER A 751 -1.10 4.73 16.18
N PHE A 752 -0.72 5.57 17.11
CA PHE A 752 -1.65 6.33 17.97
C PHE A 752 -1.83 7.78 17.50
N SER A 753 -1.35 8.11 16.30
CA SER A 753 -1.44 9.45 15.71
C SER A 753 -2.80 9.75 15.06
#